data_775631baece27f11b498bba1ecd7ade6
#
_entry.id   775631baece27f11b498bba1ecd7ade6
#
_cell.length_a   1.000
_cell.length_b   1.000
_cell.length_c   1.000
_cell.angle_alpha   90.00
_cell.angle_beta   90.00
_cell.angle_gamma   90.00
#
_symmetry.space_group_name_H-M   'P 1'
#
loop_
_entity.id
_entity.type
_entity.pdbx_description
1 polymer ?
#
loop_
_entity_poly.entity_id
_entity_poly.type
_entity_poly.pdbx_seq_one_letter_code
_entity_poly.pdbx_strand_id
1 'polypeptide(L)'
;MLFQFVRHSCQFQESITCRRTLLHAFHSQNPNQNAYLSHEKSGADKFRVLNRFGSGRDFDSSVELGDEVDFKLSRDYIGNGQEIGCFRRVENNGDETQHPLVKEVSRLIDQRSTWTPNFEEELRHLIRSLKTQQVCAVLRDQKDARVALQLFYWADRQWRYQHHPIVYNAMLEILGRTSLYQGAKRVIRLMARRRIRLRAEVFGYLMMAYSRAGHWRKSLQVFSMMEKAKIEPNLVIYNIAVYVLVKASKLEMALKILERMELVDIAPNVVTYNCLIKGYCDADRIEDAMDLIRDMVAKGCAPDKVCYHTVMGFYCKTNRIKDIRILMKKMLNESKLIPDQVTYNMLIHMLSKYGYGVEAICFLREAEEKGFSFDKVEYSAIIHSFCQVGNIEKAKELVNEMYTKGCKPDIVTYTDVINGLCKMGKVDEGKQLLQEMLKLGCKPNTVSYTVLLNGLCHDGKSSEAKEMLNLSEEEWWVPNSITYSVLMHGFRREGKLSEAHDVVKDMIGKGFLPPPAEINPLIQSFCQEGRPEDAKKLMEECLNKGCTVNVVNFTSVIHGFCQKEDFDSAFSVLDDMYLNNIQPDAVTYTTIIDTLGKKGSIEEAVEMTKKMLHKSLIPTPVTYRVVIHRFCQHGRVQELLSLLEKMLSRQPWKTAYNQVIEKLCSLGNLDDAYKLLGKVLRTASRTDANSCHILIESYLKKGDPLSSYKVACRMFSRNLVPDLKLCEKVSKRLVANQMSLDAEKLMLRFVERGMISPNYTKKMQR
;
A
#
# COMPACT_ATOMS: atom_id res chain seq x y z
N MET A 1 9.52 5.23 -26.88
CA MET A 1 9.07 4.39 -25.75
C MET A 1 9.10 5.13 -24.41
N LEU A 2 10.17 5.84 -24.06
CA LEU A 2 10.20 6.68 -22.83
C LEU A 2 9.20 7.86 -22.90
N PHE A 3 8.97 8.46 -24.06
CA PHE A 3 7.99 9.54 -24.25
C PHE A 3 6.53 9.09 -24.10
N GLN A 4 6.19 7.85 -24.44
CA GLN A 4 4.87 7.28 -24.12
C GLN A 4 4.76 6.91 -22.63
N PHE A 5 5.87 6.62 -21.96
CA PHE A 5 5.90 6.37 -20.52
C PHE A 5 5.59 7.63 -19.71
N VAL A 6 6.08 8.78 -20.12
CA VAL A 6 5.78 10.08 -19.49
C VAL A 6 4.32 10.47 -19.73
N ARG A 7 3.76 10.26 -20.93
CA ARG A 7 2.35 10.51 -21.21
C ARG A 7 1.38 9.60 -20.45
N HIS A 8 1.69 8.30 -20.31
CA HIS A 8 0.86 7.39 -19.52
C HIS A 8 1.01 7.58 -18.01
N SER A 9 2.17 8.01 -17.52
CA SER A 9 2.34 8.40 -16.11
C SER A 9 1.57 9.67 -15.77
N CYS A 10 1.44 10.61 -16.68
CA CYS A 10 0.63 11.81 -16.48
C CYS A 10 -0.88 11.53 -16.48
N GLN A 11 -1.38 10.70 -17.40
CA GLN A 11 -2.82 10.37 -17.42
C GLN A 11 -3.29 9.51 -16.22
N PHE A 12 -2.39 8.77 -15.57
CA PHE A 12 -2.74 8.00 -14.36
C PHE A 12 -2.63 8.81 -13.06
N GLN A 13 -2.00 9.99 -13.08
CA GLN A 13 -1.86 10.85 -11.89
C GLN A 13 -2.96 11.90 -11.76
N GLU A 14 -3.70 12.22 -12.79
CA GLU A 14 -4.84 13.15 -12.71
C GLU A 14 -6.01 12.62 -11.84
N SER A 15 -6.10 11.29 -11.65
CA SER A 15 -7.08 10.70 -10.72
C SER A 15 -6.62 10.63 -9.26
N ILE A 16 -5.39 11.04 -8.93
CA ILE A 16 -4.79 10.86 -7.59
C ILE A 16 -4.92 12.10 -6.70
N THR A 17 -5.11 13.28 -7.25
CA THR A 17 -5.23 14.52 -6.44
C THR A 17 -6.57 14.62 -5.69
N CYS A 18 -7.63 14.04 -6.21
CA CYS A 18 -8.89 13.87 -5.45
C CYS A 18 -8.82 12.77 -4.38
N ARG A 19 -7.81 11.87 -4.45
CA ARG A 19 -7.62 10.75 -3.51
C ARG A 19 -6.74 11.07 -2.30
N ARG A 20 -6.03 12.18 -2.25
CA ARG A 20 -5.11 12.48 -1.11
C ARG A 20 -5.83 12.90 0.18
N THR A 21 -7.01 13.46 0.12
CA THR A 21 -7.85 13.71 1.31
C THR A 21 -8.53 12.44 1.83
N LEU A 22 -8.66 11.41 1.00
CA LEU A 22 -9.19 10.09 1.37
C LEU A 22 -8.09 9.06 1.70
N LEU A 23 -6.83 9.31 1.32
CA LEU A 23 -5.73 8.33 1.43
C LEU A 23 -5.03 8.29 2.80
N HIS A 24 -5.32 9.20 3.72
CA HIS A 24 -4.88 9.02 5.13
C HIS A 24 -5.67 7.92 5.88
N ALA A 25 -6.76 7.43 5.29
CA ALA A 25 -7.53 6.30 5.83
C ALA A 25 -7.13 4.93 5.25
N PHE A 26 -6.30 4.88 4.19
CA PHE A 26 -6.04 3.63 3.44
C PHE A 26 -4.66 2.99 3.67
N HIS A 27 -3.82 3.52 4.56
CA HIS A 27 -2.47 2.96 4.78
C HIS A 27 -2.35 1.96 5.95
N SER A 28 -3.46 1.37 6.39
CA SER A 28 -3.43 0.28 7.38
C SER A 28 -4.15 -0.99 6.95
N GLN A 29 -4.10 -1.37 5.69
CA GLN A 29 -4.64 -2.67 5.28
C GLN A 29 -3.55 -3.60 4.72
N ASN A 30 -3.32 -4.59 5.52
CA ASN A 30 -2.67 -5.88 5.49
C ASN A 30 -2.64 -6.61 4.11
N PRO A 31 -1.50 -7.25 3.73
CA PRO A 31 -1.32 -7.97 2.46
C PRO A 31 -1.85 -9.42 2.45
N ASN A 32 -2.92 -9.75 3.18
CA ASN A 32 -3.40 -11.13 3.31
C ASN A 32 -4.79 -11.39 2.70
N GLN A 33 -5.14 -10.79 1.55
CA GLN A 33 -6.36 -11.15 0.82
C GLN A 33 -6.11 -12.06 -0.40
N ASN A 34 -5.31 -13.12 -0.25
CA ASN A 34 -5.21 -14.17 -1.28
C ASN A 34 -5.61 -15.58 -0.77
N ALA A 35 -6.51 -15.67 0.21
CA ALA A 35 -6.88 -16.95 0.82
C ALA A 35 -8.38 -17.26 0.80
N TYR A 36 -9.14 -16.78 -0.19
CA TYR A 36 -10.53 -17.24 -0.34
C TYR A 36 -10.88 -17.53 -1.80
N LEU A 37 -10.51 -18.70 -2.26
CA LEU A 37 -11.16 -19.43 -3.36
C LEU A 37 -10.85 -20.93 -3.21
N SER A 38 -11.43 -21.54 -2.20
CA SER A 38 -11.58 -22.99 -2.14
C SER A 38 -12.78 -23.31 -1.25
N HIS A 39 -13.95 -23.44 -1.85
CA HIS A 39 -15.00 -24.38 -1.46
C HIS A 39 -16.25 -24.15 -2.31
N GLU A 40 -16.24 -24.70 -3.50
CA GLU A 40 -17.45 -25.25 -4.11
C GLU A 40 -17.13 -26.62 -4.68
N LYS A 41 -17.52 -27.63 -3.94
CA LYS A 41 -17.59 -29.01 -4.41
C LYS A 41 -18.94 -29.21 -5.06
N SER A 42 -19.01 -29.12 -6.39
CA SER A 42 -19.93 -29.90 -7.23
C SER A 42 -19.63 -29.58 -8.71
N GLY A 43 -18.97 -30.47 -9.40
CA GLY A 43 -18.64 -30.33 -10.83
C GLY A 43 -17.35 -31.05 -11.23
N ALA A 44 -16.83 -31.92 -10.38
CA ALA A 44 -15.51 -32.54 -10.56
C ALA A 44 -15.42 -33.65 -11.59
N ASP A 45 -16.53 -34.11 -12.20
CA ASP A 45 -16.50 -35.32 -13.05
C ASP A 45 -16.31 -35.06 -14.56
N LYS A 46 -16.35 -33.83 -15.04
CA LYS A 46 -16.07 -33.51 -16.46
C LYS A 46 -14.63 -33.12 -16.78
N PHE A 47 -13.80 -32.93 -15.78
CA PHE A 47 -12.38 -32.54 -15.98
C PHE A 47 -11.40 -33.72 -16.06
N ARG A 48 -11.87 -34.96 -15.90
CA ARG A 48 -11.02 -36.18 -15.90
C ARG A 48 -10.53 -36.67 -17.27
N VAL A 49 -11.05 -36.13 -18.36
CA VAL A 49 -10.69 -36.61 -19.71
C VAL A 49 -9.50 -35.88 -20.34
N LEU A 50 -9.06 -34.75 -19.78
CA LEU A 50 -7.97 -33.94 -20.34
C LEU A 50 -6.58 -34.13 -19.71
N ASN A 51 -6.46 -35.02 -18.69
CA ASN A 51 -5.20 -35.30 -18.01
C ASN A 51 -4.43 -36.54 -18.50
N ARG A 52 -4.60 -36.94 -19.74
CA ARG A 52 -3.91 -38.15 -20.28
C ARG A 52 -2.51 -37.90 -20.85
N PHE A 53 -1.94 -36.69 -20.75
CA PHE A 53 -0.53 -36.46 -21.10
C PHE A 53 0.15 -35.53 -20.05
N GLY A 54 0.79 -36.20 -19.07
CA GLY A 54 1.67 -35.54 -18.12
C GLY A 54 1.22 -35.68 -16.68
N SER A 55 1.88 -36.56 -15.96
CA SER A 55 1.70 -36.86 -14.54
C SER A 55 1.53 -35.61 -13.71
N GLY A 56 0.33 -35.46 -13.15
CA GLY A 56 -0.01 -34.39 -12.24
C GLY A 56 0.70 -34.53 -10.90
N ARG A 57 1.16 -33.44 -10.37
CA ARG A 57 1.16 -33.19 -8.94
C ARG A 57 0.41 -31.89 -8.74
N ASP A 58 -0.57 -31.92 -7.87
CA ASP A 58 -1.36 -30.79 -7.44
C ASP A 58 -0.42 -29.68 -7.00
N PHE A 59 -0.57 -28.51 -7.62
CA PHE A 59 0.15 -27.32 -7.20
C PHE A 59 -0.64 -26.69 -6.05
N ASP A 60 -0.29 -27.12 -4.83
CA ASP A 60 -0.61 -26.41 -3.62
C ASP A 60 0.01 -25.00 -3.67
N SER A 61 -0.79 -23.97 -3.41
CA SER A 61 -0.40 -22.56 -3.48
C SER A 61 0.56 -22.13 -2.36
N SER A 62 1.01 -23.06 -1.52
CA SER A 62 1.90 -22.86 -0.38
C SER A 62 3.32 -23.39 -0.57
N VAL A 63 3.67 -23.93 -1.72
CA VAL A 63 5.05 -24.32 -1.98
C VAL A 63 5.84 -23.09 -2.38
N GLU A 64 6.56 -22.50 -1.43
CA GLU A 64 7.78 -21.76 -1.72
C GLU A 64 8.67 -22.66 -2.56
N LEU A 65 8.65 -22.46 -3.87
CA LEU A 65 9.62 -23.08 -4.76
C LEU A 65 10.98 -22.57 -4.32
N GLY A 66 11.76 -23.44 -3.69
CA GLY A 66 13.16 -23.21 -3.40
C GLY A 66 13.85 -22.62 -4.64
N ASP A 67 14.78 -21.73 -4.40
CA ASP A 67 15.45 -20.89 -5.39
C ASP A 67 16.26 -21.67 -6.46
N GLU A 68 16.17 -22.98 -6.50
CA GLU A 68 16.82 -23.86 -7.46
C GLU A 68 15.82 -24.49 -8.44
N VAL A 69 15.30 -23.64 -9.34
CA VAL A 69 14.76 -24.18 -10.59
C VAL A 69 15.92 -24.27 -11.57
N ASP A 70 16.57 -25.43 -11.58
CA ASP A 70 17.50 -25.81 -12.63
C ASP A 70 16.82 -25.71 -14.00
N PHE A 71 17.05 -24.60 -14.69
CA PHE A 71 16.80 -24.50 -16.12
C PHE A 71 17.88 -25.31 -16.82
N LYS A 72 17.72 -26.65 -16.87
CA LYS A 72 18.50 -27.49 -17.78
C LYS A 72 18.08 -27.16 -19.20
N LEU A 73 18.67 -26.11 -19.74
CA LEU A 73 18.69 -25.87 -21.19
C LEU A 73 19.76 -26.79 -21.78
N SER A 74 19.34 -27.79 -22.55
CA SER A 74 20.27 -28.62 -23.29
C SER A 74 21.07 -27.75 -24.27
N ARG A 75 22.37 -28.07 -24.43
CA ARG A 75 23.34 -27.30 -25.24
C ARG A 75 22.92 -27.07 -26.70
N ASP A 76 21.97 -27.82 -27.21
CA ASP A 76 21.56 -27.83 -28.62
C ASP A 76 20.71 -26.61 -29.04
N TYR A 77 20.40 -25.70 -28.11
CA TYR A 77 19.57 -24.52 -28.35
C TYR A 77 20.32 -23.19 -28.45
N ILE A 78 21.63 -23.22 -28.40
CA ILE A 78 22.50 -22.04 -28.51
C ILE A 78 23.05 -21.97 -29.96
N GLY A 79 22.42 -21.21 -30.82
CA GLY A 79 22.93 -20.94 -32.15
C GLY A 79 23.74 -19.66 -32.18
N ASN A 80 24.89 -19.70 -32.86
CA ASN A 80 25.81 -18.60 -33.07
C ASN A 80 25.14 -17.38 -33.71
N GLY A 81 25.61 -16.21 -33.26
CA GLY A 81 25.02 -14.93 -33.52
C GLY A 81 25.10 -14.43 -34.96
N GLN A 82 24.23 -13.52 -35.21
CA GLN A 82 24.50 -12.31 -36.03
C GLN A 82 23.57 -11.21 -35.53
N GLU A 83 24.12 -10.03 -35.42
CA GLU A 83 23.53 -8.78 -34.97
C GLU A 83 22.26 -8.45 -35.73
N ILE A 84 21.21 -8.01 -35.02
CA ILE A 84 20.29 -7.01 -35.57
C ILE A 84 19.81 -6.15 -34.41
N GLY A 85 20.02 -4.87 -34.61
CA GLY A 85 19.81 -3.79 -33.69
C GLY A 85 18.41 -3.62 -33.14
N CYS A 86 18.38 -2.78 -32.15
CA CYS A 86 17.25 -2.00 -31.61
C CYS A 86 15.87 -2.65 -31.71
N PHE A 87 15.11 -2.59 -30.61
CA PHE A 87 13.65 -2.67 -30.64
C PHE A 87 13.07 -1.87 -31.82
N ARG A 88 13.27 -2.34 -33.04
CA ARG A 88 12.38 -1.95 -34.13
C ARG A 88 11.02 -2.51 -33.73
N ARG A 89 10.07 -1.61 -33.46
CA ARG A 89 8.69 -1.93 -33.74
C ARG A 89 8.72 -2.71 -35.06
N VAL A 90 8.24 -3.96 -35.05
CA VAL A 90 7.64 -4.49 -36.25
C VAL A 90 6.58 -3.45 -36.53
N GLU A 91 6.83 -2.64 -37.55
CA GLU A 91 5.88 -1.66 -38.04
C GLU A 91 4.59 -2.44 -38.19
N ASN A 92 3.60 -2.08 -37.39
CA ASN A 92 2.25 -2.48 -37.64
C ASN A 92 1.97 -1.95 -39.04
N ASN A 93 1.87 -2.84 -40.01
CA ASN A 93 1.04 -2.54 -41.15
C ASN A 93 -0.31 -2.18 -40.55
N GLY A 94 -0.68 -0.90 -40.60
CA GLY A 94 -1.86 -0.34 -39.94
C GLY A 94 -3.19 -0.96 -40.36
N ASP A 95 -3.16 -1.88 -41.30
CA ASP A 95 -4.30 -2.60 -41.86
C ASP A 95 -4.82 -3.74 -40.97
N GLU A 96 -3.99 -4.40 -40.14
CA GLU A 96 -4.44 -5.61 -39.45
C GLU A 96 -5.19 -5.35 -38.13
N THR A 97 -4.94 -4.24 -37.45
CA THR A 97 -5.74 -3.84 -36.27
C THR A 97 -7.13 -3.34 -36.69
N GLN A 98 -7.31 -2.97 -37.95
CA GLN A 98 -8.60 -2.59 -38.52
C GLN A 98 -9.39 -3.78 -39.07
N HIS A 99 -8.83 -4.98 -39.07
CA HIS A 99 -9.52 -6.16 -39.59
C HIS A 99 -10.83 -6.40 -38.84
N PRO A 100 -11.98 -6.61 -39.56
CA PRO A 100 -13.29 -6.75 -38.91
C PRO A 100 -13.33 -7.83 -37.82
N LEU A 101 -12.68 -8.98 -38.03
CA LEU A 101 -12.59 -10.08 -37.06
C LEU A 101 -11.87 -9.67 -35.78
N VAL A 102 -10.81 -8.85 -35.87
CA VAL A 102 -10.06 -8.39 -34.69
C VAL A 102 -10.94 -7.47 -33.83
N LYS A 103 -11.64 -6.53 -34.49
CA LYS A 103 -12.58 -5.61 -33.81
C LYS A 103 -13.73 -6.36 -33.15
N GLU A 104 -14.30 -7.36 -33.82
CA GLU A 104 -15.44 -8.11 -33.29
C GLU A 104 -15.02 -9.02 -32.13
N VAL A 105 -13.85 -9.67 -32.19
CA VAL A 105 -13.30 -10.45 -31.09
C VAL A 105 -12.98 -9.56 -29.87
N SER A 106 -12.34 -8.40 -30.09
CA SER A 106 -12.07 -7.44 -29.01
C SER A 106 -13.37 -6.92 -28.37
N ARG A 107 -14.39 -6.61 -29.20
CA ARG A 107 -15.70 -6.18 -28.70
C ARG A 107 -16.39 -7.25 -27.86
N LEU A 108 -16.37 -8.50 -28.29
CA LEU A 108 -16.96 -9.61 -27.54
C LEU A 108 -16.24 -9.85 -26.21
N ILE A 109 -14.93 -9.68 -26.19
CA ILE A 109 -14.14 -9.78 -24.96
C ILE A 109 -14.48 -8.62 -23.99
N ASP A 110 -14.58 -7.38 -24.49
CA ASP A 110 -14.89 -6.18 -23.69
C ASP A 110 -16.32 -6.23 -23.09
N GLN A 111 -17.26 -6.86 -23.78
CA GLN A 111 -18.66 -6.99 -23.32
C GLN A 111 -18.84 -8.01 -22.18
N ARG A 112 -17.86 -8.86 -21.89
CA ARG A 112 -17.97 -9.93 -20.90
C ARG A 112 -17.04 -9.73 -19.73
N SER A 113 -17.57 -9.89 -18.54
CA SER A 113 -16.82 -9.75 -17.28
C SER A 113 -16.02 -11.00 -16.88
N THR A 114 -16.38 -12.18 -17.41
CA THR A 114 -15.79 -13.46 -17.02
C THR A 114 -15.53 -14.38 -18.22
N TRP A 115 -14.42 -15.13 -18.17
CA TRP A 115 -14.05 -16.13 -19.17
C TRP A 115 -14.74 -17.46 -18.86
N THR A 116 -15.74 -17.86 -19.68
CA THR A 116 -16.54 -19.07 -19.48
C THR A 116 -16.35 -20.07 -20.62
N PRO A 117 -16.65 -21.38 -20.43
CA PRO A 117 -16.60 -22.36 -21.51
C PRO A 117 -17.54 -22.02 -22.68
N ASN A 118 -18.70 -21.46 -22.41
CA ASN A 118 -19.65 -21.02 -23.45
C ASN A 118 -19.06 -19.92 -24.32
N PHE A 119 -18.29 -19.03 -23.70
CA PHE A 119 -17.57 -17.97 -24.43
C PHE A 119 -16.45 -18.53 -25.31
N GLU A 120 -15.77 -19.60 -24.87
CA GLU A 120 -14.77 -20.29 -25.71
C GLU A 120 -15.41 -20.93 -26.94
N GLU A 121 -16.66 -21.40 -26.84
CA GLU A 121 -17.41 -21.95 -28.00
C GLU A 121 -17.83 -20.84 -28.97
N GLU A 122 -18.33 -19.71 -28.47
CA GLU A 122 -18.65 -18.55 -29.32
C GLU A 122 -17.41 -18.07 -30.10
N LEU A 123 -16.26 -17.99 -29.44
CA LEU A 123 -15.00 -17.64 -30.10
C LEU A 123 -14.61 -18.68 -31.18
N ARG A 124 -14.87 -19.97 -30.98
CA ARG A 124 -14.62 -21.02 -32.00
C ARG A 124 -15.53 -20.87 -33.21
N HIS A 125 -16.79 -20.49 -33.00
CA HIS A 125 -17.72 -20.27 -34.10
C HIS A 125 -17.34 -19.03 -34.93
N LEU A 126 -16.86 -17.98 -34.27
CA LEU A 126 -16.44 -16.75 -34.92
C LEU A 126 -15.12 -16.91 -35.69
N ILE A 127 -14.18 -17.65 -35.13
CA ILE A 127 -12.84 -17.80 -35.68
C ILE A 127 -12.64 -19.21 -36.25
N ARG A 128 -12.97 -19.35 -37.52
CA ARG A 128 -12.80 -20.65 -38.25
C ARG A 128 -11.34 -20.98 -38.53
N SER A 129 -10.47 -19.99 -38.70
CA SER A 129 -9.01 -20.14 -38.88
C SER A 129 -8.26 -19.04 -38.16
N LEU A 130 -7.31 -19.43 -37.29
CA LEU A 130 -6.45 -18.50 -36.56
C LEU A 130 -5.20 -18.17 -37.39
N LYS A 131 -5.01 -16.88 -37.73
CA LYS A 131 -3.75 -16.39 -38.30
C LYS A 131 -2.89 -15.77 -37.20
N THR A 132 -1.59 -16.01 -37.24
CA THR A 132 -0.61 -15.51 -36.25
C THR A 132 -0.72 -14.00 -36.02
N GLN A 133 -0.86 -13.22 -37.10
CA GLN A 133 -0.93 -11.77 -37.07
C GLN A 133 -2.23 -11.29 -36.37
N GLN A 134 -3.35 -11.93 -36.65
CA GLN A 134 -4.64 -11.63 -36.01
C GLN A 134 -4.59 -11.89 -34.51
N VAL A 135 -4.00 -13.02 -34.08
CA VAL A 135 -3.82 -13.31 -32.65
C VAL A 135 -2.95 -12.25 -31.99
N CYS A 136 -1.84 -11.83 -32.62
CA CYS A 136 -1.00 -10.75 -32.10
C CYS A 136 -1.77 -9.43 -31.98
N ALA A 137 -2.60 -9.09 -32.97
CA ALA A 137 -3.38 -7.87 -32.97
C ALA A 137 -4.41 -7.85 -31.85
N VAL A 138 -5.18 -8.94 -31.70
CA VAL A 138 -6.16 -9.09 -30.59
C VAL A 138 -5.48 -9.03 -29.23
N LEU A 139 -4.34 -9.74 -29.03
CA LEU A 139 -3.59 -9.70 -27.78
C LEU A 139 -3.15 -8.31 -27.39
N ARG A 140 -2.67 -7.51 -28.37
CA ARG A 140 -2.19 -6.14 -28.11
C ARG A 140 -3.31 -5.14 -27.84
N ASP A 141 -4.51 -5.39 -28.34
CA ASP A 141 -5.70 -4.58 -28.15
C ASP A 141 -6.31 -4.75 -26.74
N GLN A 142 -6.02 -5.87 -26.07
CA GLN A 142 -6.58 -6.16 -24.75
C GLN A 142 -6.05 -5.22 -23.68
N LYS A 143 -6.96 -4.62 -22.90
CA LYS A 143 -6.64 -3.74 -21.76
C LYS A 143 -6.18 -4.53 -20.53
N ASP A 144 -6.77 -5.71 -20.29
CA ASP A 144 -6.40 -6.58 -19.18
C ASP A 144 -5.48 -7.72 -19.64
N ALA A 145 -4.27 -7.74 -19.10
CA ALA A 145 -3.30 -8.79 -19.38
C ALA A 145 -3.71 -10.20 -18.91
N ARG A 146 -4.64 -10.30 -17.97
CA ARG A 146 -5.19 -11.60 -17.53
C ARG A 146 -6.07 -12.20 -18.62
N VAL A 147 -6.91 -11.37 -19.23
CA VAL A 147 -7.76 -11.76 -20.35
C VAL A 147 -6.90 -12.09 -21.58
N ALA A 148 -5.87 -11.29 -21.86
CA ALA A 148 -4.90 -11.57 -22.91
C ALA A 148 -4.21 -12.93 -22.69
N LEU A 149 -3.87 -13.28 -21.44
CA LEU A 149 -3.25 -14.57 -21.10
C LEU A 149 -4.23 -15.74 -21.27
N GLN A 150 -5.51 -15.57 -20.96
CA GLN A 150 -6.54 -16.55 -21.19
C GLN A 150 -6.76 -16.81 -22.69
N LEU A 151 -6.83 -15.74 -23.48
CA LEU A 151 -6.90 -15.82 -24.94
C LEU A 151 -5.68 -16.51 -25.54
N PHE A 152 -4.48 -16.19 -25.05
CA PHE A 152 -3.24 -16.85 -25.47
C PHE A 152 -3.31 -18.37 -25.24
N TYR A 153 -3.70 -18.83 -24.05
CA TYR A 153 -3.83 -20.26 -23.77
C TYR A 153 -5.00 -20.91 -24.52
N TRP A 154 -6.09 -20.19 -24.75
CA TRP A 154 -7.20 -20.69 -25.56
C TRP A 154 -6.77 -20.91 -27.02
N ALA A 155 -6.11 -19.94 -27.63
CA ALA A 155 -5.62 -20.06 -28.99
C ALA A 155 -4.62 -21.20 -29.16
N ASP A 156 -3.76 -21.41 -28.16
CA ASP A 156 -2.77 -22.50 -28.15
C ASP A 156 -3.39 -23.91 -28.12
N ARG A 157 -4.61 -24.04 -27.62
CA ARG A 157 -5.38 -25.31 -27.55
C ARG A 157 -6.19 -25.59 -28.80
N GLN A 158 -6.24 -24.68 -29.77
CA GLN A 158 -7.04 -24.88 -30.98
C GLN A 158 -6.39 -25.88 -31.93
N TRP A 159 -7.22 -26.74 -32.51
CA TRP A 159 -6.77 -27.75 -33.47
C TRP A 159 -6.22 -27.09 -34.74
N ARG A 160 -5.10 -27.59 -35.27
CA ARG A 160 -4.37 -27.04 -36.42
C ARG A 160 -3.73 -25.66 -36.25
N TYR A 161 -3.66 -25.12 -35.02
CA TYR A 161 -2.95 -23.87 -34.73
C TYR A 161 -1.80 -24.15 -33.79
N GLN A 162 -0.65 -23.58 -34.12
CA GLN A 162 0.51 -23.49 -33.22
C GLN A 162 0.99 -22.06 -33.15
N HIS A 163 1.28 -21.59 -31.96
CA HIS A 163 1.84 -20.27 -31.79
C HIS A 163 3.19 -20.14 -32.48
N HIS A 164 3.30 -19.15 -33.34
CA HIS A 164 4.59 -18.71 -33.87
C HIS A 164 5.37 -17.94 -32.79
N PRO A 165 6.73 -17.94 -32.78
CA PRO A 165 7.53 -17.21 -31.80
C PRO A 165 7.13 -15.74 -31.58
N ILE A 166 6.62 -15.06 -32.59
CA ILE A 166 6.12 -13.67 -32.52
C ILE A 166 4.97 -13.53 -31.51
N VAL A 167 4.06 -14.52 -31.40
CA VAL A 167 2.93 -14.49 -30.47
C VAL A 167 3.40 -14.58 -29.03
N TYR A 168 4.41 -15.45 -28.76
CA TYR A 168 5.04 -15.54 -27.45
C TYR A 168 5.69 -14.21 -27.05
N ASN A 169 6.42 -13.58 -27.97
CA ASN A 169 7.05 -12.27 -27.71
C ASN A 169 6.00 -11.19 -27.45
N ALA A 170 4.92 -11.15 -28.22
CA ALA A 170 3.81 -10.20 -28.00
C ALA A 170 3.17 -10.42 -26.60
N MET A 171 2.92 -11.68 -26.22
CA MET A 171 2.38 -11.98 -24.88
C MET A 171 3.36 -11.59 -23.77
N LEU A 172 4.66 -11.87 -23.92
CA LEU A 172 5.67 -11.49 -22.93
C LEU A 172 5.86 -9.99 -22.84
N GLU A 173 5.73 -9.27 -23.95
CA GLU A 173 5.72 -7.80 -23.96
C GLU A 173 4.56 -7.24 -23.10
N ILE A 174 3.35 -7.79 -23.27
CA ILE A 174 2.17 -7.41 -22.48
C ILE A 174 2.40 -7.74 -20.99
N LEU A 175 2.88 -8.93 -20.67
CA LEU A 175 3.17 -9.35 -19.30
C LEU A 175 4.31 -8.54 -18.67
N GLY A 176 5.32 -8.16 -19.45
CA GLY A 176 6.38 -7.26 -19.02
C GLY A 176 5.91 -5.85 -18.67
N ARG A 177 4.76 -5.41 -19.22
CA ARG A 177 4.10 -4.12 -18.88
C ARG A 177 3.23 -4.21 -17.63
N THR A 178 3.02 -5.40 -17.09
CA THR A 178 2.19 -5.67 -15.91
C THR A 178 3.00 -6.28 -14.78
N SER A 179 2.39 -6.49 -13.61
CA SER A 179 3.01 -7.18 -12.47
C SER A 179 2.81 -8.71 -12.52
N LEU A 180 2.30 -9.27 -13.63
CA LEU A 180 1.95 -10.70 -13.75
C LEU A 180 3.16 -11.59 -14.08
N TYR A 181 4.19 -11.56 -13.23
CA TYR A 181 5.44 -12.30 -13.43
C TYR A 181 5.25 -13.84 -13.47
N GLN A 182 4.24 -14.37 -12.77
CA GLN A 182 3.94 -15.82 -12.82
C GLN A 182 3.47 -16.24 -14.22
N GLY A 183 2.64 -15.41 -14.88
CA GLY A 183 2.25 -15.60 -16.27
C GLY A 183 3.47 -15.62 -17.20
N ALA A 184 4.35 -14.65 -17.06
CA ALA A 184 5.58 -14.58 -17.86
C ALA A 184 6.47 -15.82 -17.67
N LYS A 185 6.66 -16.31 -16.43
CA LYS A 185 7.36 -17.57 -16.17
C LYS A 185 6.74 -18.77 -16.89
N ARG A 186 5.40 -18.86 -16.85
CA ARG A 186 4.69 -19.98 -17.51
C ARG A 186 4.87 -19.94 -19.03
N VAL A 187 4.77 -18.76 -19.63
CA VAL A 187 4.97 -18.58 -21.08
C VAL A 187 6.40 -18.93 -21.48
N ILE A 188 7.43 -18.50 -20.74
CA ILE A 188 8.83 -18.85 -21.01
C ILE A 188 9.07 -20.36 -20.89
N ARG A 189 8.50 -21.02 -19.86
CA ARG A 189 8.58 -22.48 -19.73
C ARG A 189 7.91 -23.20 -20.91
N LEU A 190 6.80 -22.66 -21.43
CA LEU A 190 6.12 -23.20 -22.60
C LEU A 190 6.99 -23.06 -23.86
N MET A 191 7.64 -21.91 -24.05
CA MET A 191 8.63 -21.70 -25.13
C MET A 191 9.76 -22.74 -25.04
N ALA A 192 10.35 -22.92 -23.86
CA ALA A 192 11.41 -23.89 -23.64
C ALA A 192 10.97 -25.35 -23.94
N ARG A 193 9.76 -25.74 -23.48
CA ARG A 193 9.20 -27.09 -23.77
C ARG A 193 8.96 -27.31 -25.26
N ARG A 194 8.60 -26.25 -26.00
CA ARG A 194 8.38 -26.31 -27.45
C ARG A 194 9.65 -26.09 -28.27
N ARG A 195 10.80 -26.06 -27.62
CA ARG A 195 12.10 -25.88 -28.26
C ARG A 195 12.21 -24.58 -29.07
N ILE A 196 11.50 -23.52 -28.65
CA ILE A 196 11.61 -22.19 -29.25
C ILE A 196 12.84 -21.52 -28.71
N ARG A 197 13.69 -20.97 -29.60
CA ARG A 197 14.93 -20.28 -29.22
C ARG A 197 14.62 -19.07 -28.34
N LEU A 198 15.17 -19.08 -27.13
CA LEU A 198 15.05 -17.97 -26.18
C LEU A 198 16.11 -16.90 -26.54
N ARG A 199 15.67 -15.64 -26.68
CA ARG A 199 16.52 -14.49 -26.89
C ARG A 199 16.63 -13.67 -25.60
N ALA A 200 17.63 -12.78 -25.50
CA ALA A 200 17.82 -11.92 -24.35
C ALA A 200 16.58 -11.07 -24.00
N GLU A 201 15.83 -10.60 -25.01
CA GLU A 201 14.64 -9.78 -24.83
C GLU A 201 13.55 -10.46 -23.98
N VAL A 202 13.42 -11.78 -24.13
CA VAL A 202 12.43 -12.59 -23.36
C VAL A 202 12.71 -12.48 -21.86
N PHE A 203 13.97 -12.52 -21.47
CA PHE A 203 14.38 -12.36 -20.07
C PHE A 203 14.21 -10.92 -19.60
N GLY A 204 14.40 -9.94 -20.48
CA GLY A 204 14.14 -8.53 -20.20
C GLY A 204 12.68 -8.27 -19.82
N TYR A 205 11.73 -8.87 -20.54
CA TYR A 205 10.30 -8.77 -20.18
C TYR A 205 10.00 -9.39 -18.81
N LEU A 206 10.61 -10.53 -18.47
CA LEU A 206 10.46 -11.14 -17.15
C LEU A 206 11.07 -10.26 -16.04
N MET A 207 12.24 -9.67 -16.28
CA MET A 207 12.87 -8.74 -15.34
C MET A 207 11.97 -7.53 -15.07
N MET A 208 11.35 -6.96 -16.11
CA MET A 208 10.42 -5.86 -15.99
C MET A 208 9.15 -6.23 -15.23
N ALA A 209 8.58 -7.42 -15.47
CA ALA A 209 7.43 -7.92 -14.74
C ALA A 209 7.72 -8.07 -13.23
N TYR A 210 8.89 -8.62 -12.87
CA TYR A 210 9.34 -8.70 -11.48
C TYR A 210 9.57 -7.31 -10.85
N SER A 211 10.17 -6.38 -11.59
CA SER A 211 10.38 -5.01 -11.13
C SER A 211 9.07 -4.30 -10.81
N ARG A 212 8.04 -4.49 -11.63
CA ARG A 212 6.72 -3.91 -11.41
C ARG A 212 5.96 -4.53 -10.25
N ALA A 213 6.22 -5.82 -9.99
CA ALA A 213 5.71 -6.51 -8.80
C ALA A 213 6.47 -6.15 -7.50
N GLY A 214 7.49 -5.28 -7.57
CA GLY A 214 8.32 -4.90 -6.41
C GLY A 214 9.42 -5.90 -6.05
N HIS A 215 9.57 -6.98 -6.83
CA HIS A 215 10.53 -8.05 -6.56
C HIS A 215 11.89 -7.83 -7.25
N TRP A 216 12.59 -6.74 -6.93
CA TRP A 216 13.86 -6.37 -7.57
C TRP A 216 14.94 -7.44 -7.45
N ARG A 217 15.06 -8.15 -6.30
CA ARG A 217 16.03 -9.24 -6.11
C ARG A 217 15.79 -10.39 -7.09
N LYS A 218 14.52 -10.80 -7.29
CA LYS A 218 14.16 -11.84 -8.27
C LYS A 218 14.41 -11.38 -9.71
N SER A 219 14.25 -10.09 -9.99
CA SER A 219 14.60 -9.51 -11.29
C SER A 219 16.11 -9.67 -11.58
N LEU A 220 16.98 -9.42 -10.61
CA LEU A 220 18.43 -9.61 -10.80
C LEU A 220 18.84 -11.08 -10.87
N GLN A 221 18.12 -11.98 -10.20
CA GLN A 221 18.37 -13.43 -10.36
C GLN A 221 18.15 -13.89 -11.80
N VAL A 222 17.19 -13.29 -12.52
CA VAL A 222 16.98 -13.59 -13.95
C VAL A 222 18.23 -13.21 -14.77
N PHE A 223 18.89 -12.10 -14.44
CA PHE A 223 20.15 -11.69 -15.07
C PHE A 223 21.24 -12.75 -14.88
N SER A 224 21.43 -13.23 -13.65
CA SER A 224 22.38 -14.31 -13.35
C SER A 224 22.00 -15.64 -14.00
N MET A 225 20.69 -15.89 -14.21
CA MET A 225 20.23 -17.08 -14.94
C MET A 225 20.61 -17.03 -16.42
N MET A 226 20.55 -15.86 -17.06
CA MET A 226 21.01 -15.69 -18.46
C MET A 226 22.47 -16.04 -18.61
N GLU A 227 23.31 -15.56 -17.67
CA GLU A 227 24.74 -15.86 -17.69
C GLU A 227 25.04 -17.35 -17.52
N LYS A 228 24.33 -18.00 -16.55
CA LYS A 228 24.44 -19.46 -16.37
C LYS A 228 23.98 -20.24 -17.61
N ALA A 229 22.97 -19.74 -18.33
CA ALA A 229 22.47 -20.31 -19.57
C ALA A 229 23.35 -19.98 -20.79
N LYS A 230 24.47 -19.27 -20.61
CA LYS A 230 25.36 -18.78 -21.67
C LYS A 230 24.66 -17.93 -22.73
N ILE A 231 23.61 -17.21 -22.32
CA ILE A 231 22.96 -16.19 -23.14
C ILE A 231 23.60 -14.86 -22.74
N GLU A 232 24.35 -14.27 -23.63
CA GLU A 232 25.03 -13.01 -23.36
C GLU A 232 24.03 -11.89 -23.19
N PRO A 233 24.07 -11.16 -22.06
CA PRO A 233 23.24 -9.99 -21.86
C PRO A 233 23.65 -8.88 -22.82
N ASN A 234 22.69 -8.32 -23.52
CA ASN A 234 22.91 -7.18 -24.40
C ASN A 234 22.71 -5.84 -23.63
N LEU A 235 23.06 -4.73 -24.28
CA LEU A 235 22.89 -3.38 -23.74
C LEU A 235 21.48 -3.14 -23.13
N VAL A 236 20.43 -3.69 -23.74
CA VAL A 236 19.05 -3.52 -23.27
C VAL A 236 18.84 -4.19 -21.91
N ILE A 237 19.40 -5.38 -21.70
CA ILE A 237 19.30 -6.12 -20.43
C ILE A 237 20.06 -5.39 -19.32
N TYR A 238 21.24 -4.87 -19.61
CA TYR A 238 22.00 -4.05 -18.66
C TYR A 238 21.22 -2.79 -18.27
N ASN A 239 20.62 -2.10 -19.25
CA ASN A 239 19.77 -0.94 -19.00
C ASN A 239 18.55 -1.28 -18.13
N ILE A 240 17.91 -2.45 -18.35
CA ILE A 240 16.83 -2.93 -17.49
C ILE A 240 17.33 -3.20 -16.07
N ALA A 241 18.51 -3.81 -15.90
CA ALA A 241 19.09 -4.06 -14.58
C ALA A 241 19.38 -2.76 -13.82
N VAL A 242 19.99 -1.77 -14.48
CA VAL A 242 20.21 -0.43 -13.93
C VAL A 242 18.87 0.22 -13.54
N TYR A 243 17.90 0.22 -14.44
CA TYR A 243 16.55 0.77 -14.16
C TYR A 243 15.89 0.11 -12.96
N VAL A 244 15.94 -1.22 -12.83
CA VAL A 244 15.35 -1.98 -11.72
C VAL A 244 16.00 -1.59 -10.39
N LEU A 245 17.32 -1.44 -10.37
CA LEU A 245 18.09 -1.07 -9.17
C LEU A 245 17.82 0.37 -8.76
N VAL A 246 17.78 1.30 -9.70
CA VAL A 246 17.43 2.70 -9.45
C VAL A 246 16.02 2.80 -8.89
N LYS A 247 15.05 2.12 -9.51
CA LYS A 247 13.67 2.08 -9.03
C LYS A 247 13.54 1.49 -7.61
N ALA A 248 14.42 0.57 -7.24
CA ALA A 248 14.49 -0.02 -5.90
C ALA A 248 15.33 0.82 -4.91
N SER A 249 15.76 2.03 -5.29
CA SER A 249 16.64 2.91 -4.50
C SER A 249 17.97 2.24 -4.10
N LYS A 250 18.55 1.42 -5.00
CA LYS A 250 19.82 0.71 -4.81
C LYS A 250 20.89 1.24 -5.77
N LEU A 251 21.16 2.55 -5.68
CA LEU A 251 22.04 3.27 -6.60
C LEU A 251 23.45 2.69 -6.64
N GLU A 252 24.06 2.36 -5.49
CA GLU A 252 25.40 1.77 -5.42
C GLU A 252 25.52 0.45 -6.20
N MET A 253 24.46 -0.34 -6.20
CA MET A 253 24.43 -1.57 -7.00
C MET A 253 24.26 -1.27 -8.50
N ALA A 254 23.54 -0.20 -8.84
CA ALA A 254 23.41 0.23 -10.24
C ALA A 254 24.74 0.72 -10.82
N LEU A 255 25.55 1.41 -10.02
CA LEU A 255 26.91 1.82 -10.42
C LEU A 255 27.84 0.60 -10.66
N LYS A 256 27.75 -0.44 -9.83
CA LYS A 256 28.49 -1.69 -10.07
C LYS A 256 28.08 -2.38 -11.37
N ILE A 257 26.83 -2.23 -11.80
CA ILE A 257 26.39 -2.72 -13.12
C ILE A 257 27.03 -1.90 -14.24
N LEU A 258 27.16 -0.58 -14.07
CA LEU A 258 27.85 0.30 -15.03
C LEU A 258 29.32 -0.11 -15.19
N GLU A 259 30.06 -0.29 -14.09
CA GLU A 259 31.44 -0.77 -14.09
C GLU A 259 31.55 -2.13 -14.79
N ARG A 260 30.59 -3.02 -14.56
CA ARG A 260 30.56 -4.34 -15.20
C ARG A 260 30.31 -4.24 -16.72
N MET A 261 29.49 -3.29 -17.19
CA MET A 261 29.27 -3.05 -18.62
C MET A 261 30.61 -2.68 -19.30
N GLU A 262 31.39 -1.81 -18.68
CA GLU A 262 32.70 -1.39 -19.17
C GLU A 262 33.69 -2.55 -19.20
N LEU A 263 33.69 -3.42 -18.18
CA LEU A 263 34.54 -4.62 -18.13
C LEU A 263 34.24 -5.65 -19.23
N VAL A 264 33.00 -5.70 -19.71
CA VAL A 264 32.54 -6.62 -20.78
C VAL A 264 32.56 -5.95 -22.15
N ASP A 265 33.13 -4.74 -22.26
CA ASP A 265 33.21 -3.93 -23.49
C ASP A 265 31.84 -3.58 -24.10
N ILE A 266 30.84 -3.43 -23.26
CA ILE A 266 29.52 -2.93 -23.66
C ILE A 266 29.44 -1.46 -23.30
N ALA A 267 29.57 -0.57 -24.26
CA ALA A 267 29.52 0.87 -24.05
C ALA A 267 28.12 1.32 -23.52
N PRO A 268 28.06 2.04 -22.37
CA PRO A 268 26.84 2.64 -21.89
C PRO A 268 26.29 3.66 -22.88
N ASN A 269 24.97 3.71 -23.03
CA ASN A 269 24.32 4.67 -23.91
C ASN A 269 23.54 5.74 -23.12
N VAL A 270 22.96 6.70 -23.82
CA VAL A 270 22.16 7.79 -23.23
C VAL A 270 21.07 7.27 -22.26
N VAL A 271 20.46 6.10 -22.56
CA VAL A 271 19.43 5.49 -21.69
C VAL A 271 20.02 5.02 -20.37
N THR A 272 21.22 4.43 -20.39
CA THR A 272 21.96 4.00 -19.19
C THR A 272 22.20 5.21 -18.27
N TYR A 273 22.76 6.28 -18.84
CA TYR A 273 23.07 7.52 -18.10
C TYR A 273 21.80 8.18 -17.58
N ASN A 274 20.72 8.28 -18.38
CA ASN A 274 19.45 8.84 -17.93
C ASN A 274 18.85 8.09 -16.73
N CYS A 275 18.97 6.76 -16.70
CA CYS A 275 18.54 5.97 -15.55
C CYS A 275 19.35 6.31 -14.29
N LEU A 276 20.68 6.45 -14.41
CA LEU A 276 21.56 6.77 -13.29
C LEU A 276 21.40 8.21 -12.81
N ILE A 277 21.30 9.18 -13.73
CA ILE A 277 21.00 10.59 -13.41
C ILE A 277 19.71 10.68 -12.60
N LYS A 278 18.67 9.97 -13.03
CA LYS A 278 17.41 9.89 -12.26
C LYS A 278 17.65 9.27 -10.89
N GLY A 279 18.44 8.22 -10.78
CA GLY A 279 18.79 7.59 -9.51
C GLY A 279 19.50 8.53 -8.54
N TYR A 280 20.42 9.35 -9.02
CA TYR A 280 21.09 10.39 -8.23
C TYR A 280 20.11 11.49 -7.80
N CYS A 281 19.24 11.96 -8.72
CA CYS A 281 18.20 12.93 -8.38
C CYS A 281 17.20 12.39 -7.34
N ASP A 282 16.80 11.13 -7.44
CA ASP A 282 15.89 10.49 -6.48
C ASP A 282 16.57 10.27 -5.11
N ALA A 283 17.91 10.16 -5.07
CA ALA A 283 18.73 10.04 -3.86
C ALA A 283 19.19 11.40 -3.28
N ASP A 284 18.73 12.53 -3.84
CA ASP A 284 19.08 13.90 -3.44
C ASP A 284 20.59 14.24 -3.61
N ARG A 285 21.28 13.52 -4.53
CA ARG A 285 22.71 13.67 -4.84
C ARG A 285 22.90 14.36 -6.18
N ILE A 286 22.54 15.64 -6.26
CA ILE A 286 22.46 16.37 -7.53
C ILE A 286 23.86 16.69 -8.12
N GLU A 287 24.85 16.89 -7.27
CA GLU A 287 26.23 17.19 -7.72
C GLU A 287 26.82 15.99 -8.46
N ASP A 288 26.61 14.77 -7.92
CA ASP A 288 27.03 13.55 -8.58
C ASP A 288 26.28 13.32 -9.91
N ALA A 289 25.01 13.72 -9.99
CA ALA A 289 24.24 13.66 -11.24
C ALA A 289 24.86 14.60 -12.31
N MET A 290 25.32 15.79 -11.89
CA MET A 290 25.99 16.75 -12.78
C MET A 290 27.37 16.28 -13.19
N ASP A 291 28.10 15.63 -12.29
CA ASP A 291 29.39 15.01 -12.60
C ASP A 291 29.22 13.87 -13.62
N LEU A 292 28.18 13.04 -13.43
CA LEU A 292 27.87 11.97 -14.37
C LEU A 292 27.53 12.49 -15.79
N ILE A 293 26.87 13.66 -15.90
CA ILE A 293 26.65 14.31 -17.20
C ILE A 293 27.99 14.73 -17.83
N ARG A 294 28.93 15.25 -17.03
CA ARG A 294 30.28 15.60 -17.52
C ARG A 294 31.06 14.38 -17.98
N ASP A 295 31.03 13.31 -17.21
CA ASP A 295 31.65 12.03 -17.56
C ASP A 295 31.08 11.43 -18.85
N MET A 296 29.75 11.52 -19.01
CA MET A 296 29.05 11.09 -20.23
C MET A 296 29.60 11.80 -21.47
N VAL A 297 29.79 13.13 -21.39
CA VAL A 297 30.35 13.94 -22.47
C VAL A 297 31.83 13.54 -22.72
N ALA A 298 32.62 13.37 -21.67
CA ALA A 298 34.02 12.96 -21.76
C ALA A 298 34.22 11.59 -22.42
N LYS A 299 33.24 10.67 -22.22
CA LYS A 299 33.20 9.35 -22.87
C LYS A 299 32.59 9.37 -24.28
N GLY A 300 32.34 10.53 -24.85
CA GLY A 300 31.83 10.70 -26.22
C GLY A 300 30.31 10.41 -26.38
N CYS A 301 29.57 10.25 -25.27
CA CYS A 301 28.13 10.07 -25.30
C CYS A 301 27.44 11.42 -25.08
N ALA A 302 26.87 12.02 -26.13
CA ALA A 302 26.22 13.33 -26.04
C ALA A 302 24.92 13.25 -25.19
N PRO A 303 24.76 14.14 -24.16
CA PRO A 303 23.52 14.23 -23.40
C PRO A 303 22.35 14.62 -24.29
N ASP A 304 21.19 14.01 -24.05
CA ASP A 304 19.94 14.38 -24.68
C ASP A 304 19.11 15.36 -23.82
N LYS A 305 18.01 15.86 -24.37
CA LYS A 305 17.09 16.74 -23.61
C LYS A 305 16.56 16.07 -22.34
N VAL A 306 16.43 14.73 -22.33
CA VAL A 306 15.89 13.98 -21.17
C VAL A 306 16.84 14.04 -19.98
N CYS A 307 18.16 14.00 -20.20
CA CYS A 307 19.18 14.20 -19.16
C CYS A 307 18.93 15.53 -18.41
N TYR A 308 18.86 16.63 -19.20
CA TYR A 308 18.64 17.96 -18.64
C TYR A 308 17.26 18.12 -17.98
N HIS A 309 16.20 17.60 -18.61
CA HIS A 309 14.84 17.65 -18.06
C HIS A 309 14.74 16.89 -16.73
N THR A 310 15.47 15.79 -16.56
CA THR A 310 15.47 15.02 -15.29
C THR A 310 16.07 15.87 -14.15
N VAL A 311 17.18 16.55 -14.40
CA VAL A 311 17.84 17.43 -13.42
C VAL A 311 16.99 18.69 -13.17
N MET A 312 16.44 19.30 -14.22
CA MET A 312 15.53 20.44 -14.09
C MET A 312 14.30 20.08 -13.25
N GLY A 313 13.73 18.89 -13.44
CA GLY A 313 12.61 18.39 -12.65
C GLY A 313 12.95 18.28 -11.16
N PHE A 314 14.18 17.88 -10.82
CA PHE A 314 14.66 17.90 -9.44
C PHE A 314 14.78 19.32 -8.90
N TYR A 315 15.35 20.26 -9.68
CA TYR A 315 15.44 21.66 -9.27
C TYR A 315 14.06 22.30 -9.11
N CYS A 316 13.07 21.94 -9.95
CA CYS A 316 11.68 22.38 -9.75
C CYS A 316 11.12 21.86 -8.41
N LYS A 317 11.38 20.60 -8.05
CA LYS A 317 10.94 20.02 -6.78
C LYS A 317 11.51 20.76 -5.56
N THR A 318 12.74 21.25 -5.65
CA THR A 318 13.47 21.91 -4.57
C THR A 318 13.43 23.44 -4.65
N ASN A 319 12.65 24.02 -5.58
CA ASN A 319 12.53 25.46 -5.85
C ASN A 319 13.86 26.17 -6.14
N ARG A 320 14.79 25.49 -6.81
CA ARG A 320 16.10 26.04 -7.16
C ARG A 320 16.08 26.71 -8.54
N ILE A 321 15.29 27.76 -8.70
CA ILE A 321 15.04 28.43 -10.00
C ILE A 321 16.32 28.98 -10.64
N LYS A 322 17.25 29.51 -9.83
CA LYS A 322 18.54 30.01 -10.34
C LYS A 322 19.33 28.90 -11.04
N ASP A 323 19.33 27.71 -10.46
CA ASP A 323 20.05 26.56 -11.03
C ASP A 323 19.38 26.03 -12.30
N ILE A 324 18.04 26.11 -12.39
CA ILE A 324 17.32 25.80 -13.64
C ILE A 324 17.81 26.71 -14.78
N ARG A 325 17.90 28.04 -14.54
CA ARG A 325 18.36 29.00 -15.53
C ARG A 325 19.84 28.79 -15.93
N ILE A 326 20.70 28.43 -14.96
CA ILE A 326 22.08 28.06 -15.22
C ILE A 326 22.15 26.80 -16.07
N LEU A 327 21.33 25.80 -15.75
CA LEU A 327 21.28 24.53 -16.48
C LEU A 327 20.74 24.71 -17.92
N MET A 328 19.76 25.58 -18.12
CA MET A 328 19.28 25.94 -19.47
C MET A 328 20.38 26.59 -20.31
N LYS A 329 21.19 27.48 -19.71
CA LYS A 329 22.35 28.07 -20.40
C LYS A 329 23.42 27.02 -20.72
N LYS A 330 23.69 26.07 -19.82
CA LYS A 330 24.63 24.97 -20.08
C LYS A 330 24.13 24.06 -21.21
N MET A 331 22.87 23.72 -21.20
CA MET A 331 22.20 22.93 -22.26
C MET A 331 22.42 23.58 -23.64
N LEU A 332 22.30 24.93 -23.70
CA LEU A 332 22.51 25.66 -24.95
C LEU A 332 23.99 25.74 -25.36
N ASN A 333 24.88 26.11 -24.40
CA ASN A 333 26.29 26.40 -24.70
C ASN A 333 27.14 25.13 -24.87
N GLU A 334 26.96 24.14 -24.01
CA GLU A 334 27.79 22.93 -23.99
C GLU A 334 27.25 21.87 -24.96
N SER A 335 25.94 21.61 -24.97
CA SER A 335 25.33 20.55 -25.78
C SER A 335 24.66 21.05 -27.05
N LYS A 336 24.65 22.36 -27.30
CA LYS A 336 23.96 23.00 -28.44
C LYS A 336 22.47 22.62 -28.55
N LEU A 337 21.86 22.26 -27.45
CA LEU A 337 20.45 21.89 -27.36
C LEU A 337 19.64 23.12 -27.02
N ILE A 338 18.83 23.61 -27.95
CA ILE A 338 17.97 24.78 -27.73
C ILE A 338 16.75 24.34 -26.89
N PRO A 339 16.46 25.05 -25.75
CA PRO A 339 15.20 24.86 -25.03
C PRO A 339 14.01 25.13 -25.96
N ASP A 340 13.17 24.14 -26.13
CA ASP A 340 11.99 24.19 -26.98
C ASP A 340 10.70 24.28 -26.13
N GLN A 341 9.56 24.37 -26.82
CA GLN A 341 8.25 24.39 -26.17
C GLN A 341 8.06 23.25 -25.19
N VAL A 342 8.58 22.03 -25.51
CA VAL A 342 8.50 20.88 -24.62
C VAL A 342 9.26 21.12 -23.29
N THR A 343 10.42 21.79 -23.35
CA THR A 343 11.20 22.16 -22.18
C THR A 343 10.42 23.13 -21.28
N TYR A 344 9.82 24.18 -21.86
CA TYR A 344 9.01 25.15 -21.10
C TYR A 344 7.74 24.50 -20.55
N ASN A 345 7.01 23.71 -21.33
CA ASN A 345 5.82 22.97 -20.84
C ASN A 345 6.16 22.08 -19.65
N MET A 346 7.28 21.36 -19.72
CA MET A 346 7.75 20.54 -18.61
C MET A 346 8.05 21.37 -17.35
N LEU A 347 8.75 22.50 -17.49
CA LEU A 347 9.08 23.39 -16.37
C LEU A 347 7.82 23.99 -15.74
N ILE A 348 6.92 24.53 -16.56
CA ILE A 348 5.63 25.08 -16.12
C ILE A 348 4.84 24.02 -15.36
N HIS A 349 4.70 22.83 -15.94
CA HIS A 349 3.94 21.75 -15.34
C HIS A 349 4.58 21.25 -14.02
N MET A 350 5.90 21.10 -13.97
CA MET A 350 6.59 20.64 -12.77
C MET A 350 6.53 21.68 -11.64
N LEU A 351 6.76 22.96 -11.95
CA LEU A 351 6.66 24.03 -10.96
C LEU A 351 5.23 24.16 -10.42
N SER A 352 4.24 24.12 -11.31
CA SER A 352 2.83 24.12 -10.91
C SER A 352 2.48 22.94 -10.02
N LYS A 353 2.97 21.75 -10.33
CA LYS A 353 2.76 20.54 -9.53
C LYS A 353 3.29 20.65 -8.10
N TYR A 354 4.39 21.37 -7.91
CA TYR A 354 4.99 21.56 -6.58
C TYR A 354 4.50 22.84 -5.87
N GLY A 355 3.53 23.54 -6.42
CA GLY A 355 2.92 24.73 -5.81
C GLY A 355 3.65 26.05 -6.08
N TYR A 356 4.61 26.06 -7.01
CA TYR A 356 5.39 27.24 -7.38
C TYR A 356 4.76 27.97 -8.58
N GLY A 357 3.50 28.36 -8.45
CA GLY A 357 2.72 28.97 -9.52
C GLY A 357 3.28 30.32 -9.99
N VAL A 358 3.90 31.11 -9.12
CA VAL A 358 4.53 32.40 -9.47
C VAL A 358 5.70 32.19 -10.42
N GLU A 359 6.54 31.23 -10.11
CA GLU A 359 7.70 30.85 -10.93
C GLU A 359 7.27 30.24 -12.27
N ALA A 360 6.20 29.44 -12.24
CA ALA A 360 5.63 28.86 -13.46
C ALA A 360 5.15 29.97 -14.42
N ILE A 361 4.49 31.03 -13.91
CA ILE A 361 4.11 32.20 -14.73
C ILE A 361 5.36 32.89 -15.33
N CYS A 362 6.43 33.04 -14.56
CA CYS A 362 7.65 33.68 -15.08
C CYS A 362 8.20 32.89 -16.29
N PHE A 363 8.21 31.55 -16.23
CA PHE A 363 8.63 30.73 -17.38
C PHE A 363 7.64 30.77 -18.54
N LEU A 364 6.34 30.87 -18.24
CA LEU A 364 5.31 31.05 -19.29
C LEU A 364 5.56 32.36 -20.05
N ARG A 365 5.77 33.48 -19.34
CA ARG A 365 6.05 34.80 -19.96
C ARG A 365 7.34 34.79 -20.76
N GLU A 366 8.42 34.23 -20.19
CA GLU A 366 9.71 34.11 -20.89
C GLU A 366 9.57 33.31 -22.20
N ALA A 367 8.74 32.28 -22.19
CA ALA A 367 8.52 31.47 -23.38
C ALA A 367 7.62 32.19 -24.40
N GLU A 368 6.61 32.95 -23.97
CA GLU A 368 5.79 33.79 -24.85
C GLU A 368 6.64 34.88 -25.54
N GLU A 369 7.56 35.53 -24.83
CA GLU A 369 8.52 36.48 -25.39
C GLU A 369 9.42 35.87 -26.47
N LYS A 370 9.69 34.56 -26.38
CA LYS A 370 10.44 33.80 -27.39
C LYS A 370 9.57 33.30 -28.56
N GLY A 371 8.29 33.65 -28.59
CA GLY A 371 7.36 33.33 -29.66
C GLY A 371 6.69 31.95 -29.52
N PHE A 372 6.78 31.28 -28.37
CA PHE A 372 6.03 30.04 -28.12
C PHE A 372 4.57 30.36 -27.77
N SER A 373 3.65 29.57 -28.27
CA SER A 373 2.24 29.64 -27.92
C SER A 373 1.84 28.53 -26.97
N PHE A 374 1.05 28.86 -25.97
CA PHE A 374 0.55 27.92 -24.98
C PHE A 374 -0.95 27.75 -25.11
N ASP A 375 -1.41 26.55 -24.82
CA ASP A 375 -2.82 26.23 -24.85
C ASP A 375 -3.43 26.24 -23.42
N LYS A 376 -4.67 25.78 -23.32
CA LYS A 376 -5.39 25.71 -22.04
C LYS A 376 -4.73 24.80 -20.99
N VAL A 377 -3.85 23.86 -21.38
CA VAL A 377 -3.28 22.86 -20.47
C VAL A 377 -2.28 23.50 -19.50
N GLU A 378 -1.39 24.35 -20.03
CA GLU A 378 -0.39 25.06 -19.24
C GLU A 378 -1.03 26.05 -18.28
N TYR A 379 -2.01 26.84 -18.79
CA TYR A 379 -2.77 27.78 -17.94
C TYR A 379 -3.52 27.04 -16.83
N SER A 380 -4.21 25.92 -17.15
CA SER A 380 -4.94 25.14 -16.15
C SER A 380 -4.01 24.58 -15.08
N ALA A 381 -2.79 24.12 -15.44
CA ALA A 381 -1.80 23.66 -14.49
C ALA A 381 -1.37 24.76 -13.51
N ILE A 382 -1.15 25.99 -14.00
CA ILE A 382 -0.78 27.13 -13.17
C ILE A 382 -1.94 27.55 -12.27
N ILE A 383 -3.16 27.64 -12.80
CA ILE A 383 -4.38 27.95 -12.06
C ILE A 383 -4.60 26.93 -10.94
N HIS A 384 -4.46 25.65 -11.25
CA HIS A 384 -4.52 24.57 -10.24
C HIS A 384 -3.50 24.80 -9.10
N SER A 385 -2.25 25.17 -9.43
CA SER A 385 -1.22 25.48 -8.47
C SER A 385 -1.62 26.63 -7.52
N PHE A 386 -2.14 27.73 -8.07
CA PHE A 386 -2.61 28.85 -7.25
C PHE A 386 -3.79 28.47 -6.36
N CYS A 387 -4.73 27.68 -6.87
CA CYS A 387 -5.86 27.17 -6.09
C CYS A 387 -5.41 26.27 -4.95
N GLN A 388 -4.34 25.47 -5.15
CA GLN A 388 -3.78 24.64 -4.08
C GLN A 388 -3.13 25.45 -2.96
N VAL A 389 -2.44 26.54 -3.32
CA VAL A 389 -1.76 27.44 -2.37
C VAL A 389 -2.75 28.43 -1.72
N GLY A 390 -3.98 28.52 -2.22
CA GLY A 390 -5.01 29.42 -1.71
C GLY A 390 -4.97 30.83 -2.32
N ASN A 391 -4.17 31.07 -3.35
CA ASN A 391 -4.11 32.38 -4.03
C ASN A 391 -5.16 32.47 -5.16
N ILE A 392 -6.43 32.55 -4.74
CA ILE A 392 -7.57 32.49 -5.67
C ILE A 392 -7.66 33.73 -6.56
N GLU A 393 -7.25 34.90 -6.07
CA GLU A 393 -7.31 36.15 -6.88
C GLU A 393 -6.43 36.01 -8.12
N LYS A 394 -5.18 35.54 -7.98
CA LYS A 394 -4.33 35.26 -9.14
C LYS A 394 -4.86 34.18 -10.06
N ALA A 395 -5.52 33.17 -9.49
CA ALA A 395 -6.18 32.13 -10.30
C ALA A 395 -7.29 32.74 -11.17
N LYS A 396 -8.14 33.64 -10.62
CA LYS A 396 -9.18 34.36 -11.35
C LYS A 396 -8.60 35.29 -12.43
N GLU A 397 -7.53 36.01 -12.10
CA GLU A 397 -6.83 36.86 -13.09
C GLU A 397 -6.37 36.05 -14.29
N LEU A 398 -5.80 34.86 -14.07
CA LEU A 398 -5.35 33.97 -15.14
C LEU A 398 -6.52 33.38 -15.95
N VAL A 399 -7.65 33.09 -15.31
CA VAL A 399 -8.86 32.68 -16.03
C VAL A 399 -9.33 33.77 -16.98
N ASN A 400 -9.33 35.02 -16.54
CA ASN A 400 -9.68 36.17 -17.37
C ASN A 400 -8.66 36.37 -18.50
N GLU A 401 -7.37 36.18 -18.22
CA GLU A 401 -6.33 36.23 -19.24
C GLU A 401 -6.50 35.15 -20.33
N MET A 402 -6.89 33.94 -19.95
CA MET A 402 -7.22 32.87 -20.91
C MET A 402 -8.27 33.34 -21.92
N TYR A 403 -9.31 34.04 -21.46
CA TYR A 403 -10.34 34.61 -22.37
C TYR A 403 -9.77 35.63 -23.29
N THR A 404 -8.94 36.58 -22.80
CA THR A 404 -8.36 37.63 -23.65
C THR A 404 -7.41 37.08 -24.72
N LYS A 405 -6.76 35.95 -24.44
CA LYS A 405 -5.88 35.24 -25.37
C LYS A 405 -6.61 34.23 -26.25
N GLY A 406 -7.93 34.14 -26.17
CA GLY A 406 -8.74 33.20 -26.96
C GLY A 406 -8.65 31.73 -26.51
N CYS A 407 -7.98 31.43 -25.45
CA CYS A 407 -7.88 30.09 -24.82
C CYS A 407 -9.04 29.92 -23.86
N LYS A 408 -10.17 29.37 -24.28
CA LYS A 408 -11.34 29.19 -23.39
C LYS A 408 -11.05 28.21 -22.28
N PRO A 409 -11.28 28.59 -20.99
CA PRO A 409 -11.19 27.68 -19.86
C PRO A 409 -12.13 26.49 -20.03
N ASP A 410 -11.70 25.33 -19.59
CA ASP A 410 -12.50 24.11 -19.67
C ASP A 410 -13.11 23.76 -18.29
N ILE A 411 -13.89 22.67 -18.26
CA ILE A 411 -14.56 22.18 -17.06
C ILE A 411 -13.56 21.94 -15.91
N VAL A 412 -12.35 21.48 -16.24
CA VAL A 412 -11.31 21.18 -15.23
C VAL A 412 -10.82 22.45 -14.58
N THR A 413 -10.51 23.48 -15.39
CA THR A 413 -10.04 24.79 -14.92
C THR A 413 -11.05 25.42 -13.96
N TYR A 414 -12.34 25.48 -14.34
CA TYR A 414 -13.40 26.01 -13.48
C TYR A 414 -13.55 25.19 -12.19
N THR A 415 -13.53 23.85 -12.31
CA THR A 415 -13.65 22.97 -11.14
C THR A 415 -12.50 23.15 -10.15
N ASP A 416 -11.29 23.40 -10.65
CA ASP A 416 -10.13 23.69 -9.80
C ASP A 416 -10.29 25.00 -9.02
N VAL A 417 -10.81 26.06 -9.68
CA VAL A 417 -11.08 27.36 -9.01
C VAL A 417 -12.21 27.22 -7.99
N ILE A 418 -13.30 26.52 -8.32
CA ILE A 418 -14.40 26.23 -7.38
C ILE A 418 -13.86 25.45 -6.18
N ASN A 419 -13.01 24.44 -6.40
CA ASN A 419 -12.39 23.69 -5.32
C ASN A 419 -11.50 24.57 -4.43
N GLY A 420 -10.72 25.47 -5.04
CA GLY A 420 -9.90 26.46 -4.32
C GLY A 420 -10.76 27.39 -3.45
N LEU A 421 -11.84 27.93 -4.01
CA LEU A 421 -12.80 28.78 -3.28
C LEU A 421 -13.44 28.04 -2.10
N CYS A 422 -13.89 26.81 -2.33
CA CYS A 422 -14.46 25.96 -1.27
C CYS A 422 -13.47 25.67 -0.15
N LYS A 423 -12.21 25.41 -0.45
CA LYS A 423 -11.15 25.21 0.56
C LYS A 423 -10.88 26.44 1.41
N MET A 424 -11.09 27.62 0.85
CA MET A 424 -10.93 28.91 1.55
C MET A 424 -12.20 29.35 2.31
N GLY A 425 -13.25 28.51 2.34
CA GLY A 425 -14.53 28.85 2.96
C GLY A 425 -15.38 29.85 2.16
N LYS A 426 -15.00 30.19 0.92
CA LYS A 426 -15.73 31.11 0.03
C LYS A 426 -16.72 30.35 -0.86
N VAL A 427 -17.59 29.55 -0.26
CA VAL A 427 -18.47 28.65 -1.00
C VAL A 427 -19.49 29.41 -1.85
N ASP A 428 -19.95 30.57 -1.41
CA ASP A 428 -20.92 31.39 -2.14
C ASP A 428 -20.31 31.95 -3.44
N GLU A 429 -19.02 32.35 -3.44
CA GLU A 429 -18.29 32.69 -4.66
C GLU A 429 -18.15 31.47 -5.58
N GLY A 430 -17.97 30.28 -5.02
CA GLY A 430 -17.96 29.02 -5.77
C GLY A 430 -19.29 28.73 -6.49
N LYS A 431 -20.43 29.01 -5.85
CA LYS A 431 -21.76 28.90 -6.46
C LYS A 431 -21.93 29.89 -7.61
N GLN A 432 -21.50 31.13 -7.41
CA GLN A 432 -21.54 32.15 -8.45
C GLN A 432 -20.71 31.77 -9.67
N LEU A 433 -19.51 31.25 -9.45
CA LEU A 433 -18.64 30.79 -10.53
C LEU A 433 -19.23 29.59 -11.30
N LEU A 434 -19.92 28.67 -10.61
CA LEU A 434 -20.63 27.57 -11.29
C LEU A 434 -21.76 28.09 -12.19
N GLN A 435 -22.49 29.13 -11.74
CA GLN A 435 -23.53 29.79 -12.56
C GLN A 435 -22.92 30.55 -13.75
N GLU A 436 -21.77 31.21 -13.56
CA GLU A 436 -21.05 31.86 -14.66
C GLU A 436 -20.59 30.85 -15.71
N MET A 437 -20.05 29.71 -15.28
CA MET A 437 -19.66 28.61 -16.14
C MET A 437 -20.82 28.14 -17.02
N LEU A 438 -22.04 28.03 -16.46
CA LEU A 438 -23.25 27.69 -17.19
C LEU A 438 -23.61 28.76 -18.24
N LYS A 439 -23.57 30.05 -17.84
CA LYS A 439 -23.85 31.18 -18.74
C LYS A 439 -22.89 31.26 -19.93
N LEU A 440 -21.64 30.87 -19.74
CA LEU A 440 -20.60 30.84 -20.77
C LEU A 440 -20.65 29.58 -21.65
N GLY A 441 -21.65 28.71 -21.43
CA GLY A 441 -21.86 27.50 -22.22
C GLY A 441 -20.94 26.33 -21.84
N CYS A 442 -20.17 26.43 -20.76
CA CYS A 442 -19.36 25.35 -20.23
C CYS A 442 -20.20 24.56 -19.22
N LYS A 443 -20.79 23.46 -19.63
CA LYS A 443 -21.68 22.67 -18.75
C LYS A 443 -20.89 21.96 -17.65
N PRO A 444 -21.19 22.23 -16.35
CA PRO A 444 -20.59 21.51 -15.22
C PRO A 444 -20.86 20.01 -15.30
N ASN A 445 -19.93 19.22 -14.79
CA ASN A 445 -20.10 17.77 -14.67
C ASN A 445 -20.33 17.36 -13.21
N THR A 446 -20.59 16.08 -12.97
CA THR A 446 -20.76 15.50 -11.63
C THR A 446 -19.62 15.87 -10.66
N VAL A 447 -18.38 16.03 -11.18
CA VAL A 447 -17.23 16.40 -10.36
C VAL A 447 -17.33 17.84 -9.86
N SER A 448 -17.74 18.79 -10.74
CA SER A 448 -17.90 20.21 -10.37
C SER A 448 -18.95 20.38 -9.27
N TYR A 449 -20.10 19.71 -9.39
CA TYR A 449 -21.14 19.72 -8.36
C TYR A 449 -20.67 19.02 -7.07
N THR A 450 -20.00 17.87 -7.17
CA THR A 450 -19.51 17.14 -5.99
C THR A 450 -18.48 17.97 -5.21
N VAL A 451 -17.63 18.73 -5.89
CA VAL A 451 -16.65 19.64 -5.27
C VAL A 451 -17.37 20.76 -4.50
N LEU A 452 -18.41 21.35 -5.08
CA LEU A 452 -19.19 22.39 -4.44
C LEU A 452 -19.99 21.85 -3.23
N LEU A 453 -20.62 20.67 -3.38
CA LEU A 453 -21.27 19.96 -2.27
C LEU A 453 -20.30 19.68 -1.12
N ASN A 454 -19.09 19.24 -1.43
CA ASN A 454 -18.05 19.03 -0.43
C ASN A 454 -17.68 20.35 0.28
N GLY A 455 -17.59 21.44 -0.44
CA GLY A 455 -17.38 22.78 0.12
C GLY A 455 -18.49 23.17 1.10
N LEU A 456 -19.78 23.03 0.69
CA LEU A 456 -20.93 23.26 1.55
C LEU A 456 -20.91 22.40 2.82
N CYS A 457 -20.61 21.12 2.68
CA CYS A 457 -20.49 20.21 3.82
C CYS A 457 -19.31 20.57 4.75
N HIS A 458 -18.22 21.16 4.23
CA HIS A 458 -17.14 21.66 5.05
C HIS A 458 -17.48 22.95 5.80
N ASP A 459 -18.31 23.76 5.20
CA ASP A 459 -18.82 25.03 5.76
C ASP A 459 -19.99 24.85 6.77
N GLY A 460 -20.39 23.57 7.02
CA GLY A 460 -21.51 23.25 7.92
C GLY A 460 -22.90 23.50 7.32
N LYS A 461 -23.01 23.56 5.98
CA LYS A 461 -24.23 23.79 5.22
C LYS A 461 -24.72 22.52 4.51
N SER A 462 -24.66 21.36 5.18
CA SER A 462 -25.02 20.08 4.54
C SER A 462 -26.51 20.01 4.14
N SER A 463 -27.39 20.78 4.78
CA SER A 463 -28.82 20.88 4.39
C SER A 463 -28.97 21.53 3.00
N GLU A 464 -28.24 22.62 2.73
CA GLU A 464 -28.21 23.23 1.39
C GLU A 464 -27.60 22.28 0.35
N ALA A 465 -26.57 21.52 0.74
CA ALA A 465 -25.97 20.51 -0.12
C ALA A 465 -27.00 19.42 -0.49
N LYS A 466 -27.87 19.01 0.46
CA LYS A 466 -28.93 18.04 0.20
C LYS A 466 -30.00 18.62 -0.75
N GLU A 467 -30.37 19.89 -0.61
CA GLU A 467 -31.28 20.57 -1.53
C GLU A 467 -30.70 20.60 -2.96
N MET A 468 -29.43 20.94 -3.13
CA MET A 468 -28.74 20.91 -4.43
C MET A 468 -28.71 19.50 -5.02
N LEU A 469 -28.52 18.45 -4.19
CA LEU A 469 -28.59 17.06 -4.65
C LEU A 469 -30.00 16.71 -5.17
N ASN A 470 -31.05 17.16 -4.46
CA ASN A 470 -32.44 16.90 -4.87
C ASN A 470 -32.80 17.60 -6.19
N LEU A 471 -32.24 18.77 -6.45
CA LEU A 471 -32.41 19.51 -7.71
C LEU A 471 -31.58 18.91 -8.88
N SER A 472 -30.76 17.89 -8.63
CA SER A 472 -29.88 17.30 -9.66
C SER A 472 -30.63 16.78 -10.89
N GLU A 473 -31.85 16.28 -10.73
CA GLU A 473 -32.70 15.77 -11.83
C GLU A 473 -33.18 16.91 -12.74
N GLU A 474 -33.39 18.11 -12.18
CA GLU A 474 -33.78 19.32 -12.91
C GLU A 474 -32.57 19.98 -13.61
N GLU A 475 -31.38 19.89 -13.01
CA GLU A 475 -30.14 20.52 -13.48
C GLU A 475 -29.30 19.65 -14.44
N TRP A 476 -29.82 18.49 -14.89
CA TRP A 476 -29.20 17.63 -15.90
C TRP A 476 -27.84 17.00 -15.50
N TRP A 477 -27.53 16.90 -14.22
CA TRP A 477 -26.35 16.19 -13.76
C TRP A 477 -26.74 14.93 -12.96
N VAL A 478 -25.93 13.89 -13.03
CA VAL A 478 -26.20 12.62 -12.39
C VAL A 478 -25.28 12.45 -11.18
N PRO A 479 -25.81 12.44 -9.94
CA PRO A 479 -25.03 12.12 -8.75
C PRO A 479 -24.45 10.72 -8.83
N ASN A 480 -23.25 10.53 -8.30
CA ASN A 480 -22.59 9.23 -8.20
C ASN A 480 -22.39 8.82 -6.73
N SER A 481 -21.87 7.62 -6.50
CA SER A 481 -21.56 7.11 -5.16
C SER A 481 -20.73 8.10 -4.32
N ILE A 482 -19.75 8.77 -4.92
CA ILE A 482 -18.90 9.75 -4.22
C ILE A 482 -19.70 10.96 -3.74
N THR A 483 -20.68 11.42 -4.55
CA THR A 483 -21.54 12.56 -4.20
C THR A 483 -22.34 12.26 -2.92
N TYR A 484 -22.96 11.08 -2.85
CA TYR A 484 -23.70 10.64 -1.65
C TYR A 484 -22.78 10.46 -0.44
N SER A 485 -21.57 9.89 -0.64
CA SER A 485 -20.58 9.72 0.44
C SER A 485 -20.13 11.07 1.02
N VAL A 486 -19.92 12.08 0.17
CA VAL A 486 -19.57 13.44 0.61
C VAL A 486 -20.67 14.03 1.51
N LEU A 487 -21.94 13.92 1.06
CA LEU A 487 -23.07 14.45 1.80
C LEU A 487 -23.30 13.71 3.13
N MET A 488 -23.22 12.38 3.13
CA MET A 488 -23.27 11.56 4.34
C MET A 488 -22.20 11.98 5.37
N HIS A 489 -20.97 12.17 4.91
CA HIS A 489 -19.87 12.62 5.77
C HIS A 489 -20.04 14.07 6.25
N GLY A 490 -20.69 14.93 5.45
CA GLY A 490 -21.07 16.28 5.84
C GLY A 490 -22.02 16.28 7.03
N PHE A 491 -23.17 15.60 6.89
CA PHE A 491 -24.17 15.49 7.97
C PHE A 491 -23.59 14.81 9.22
N ARG A 492 -22.76 13.78 9.06
CA ARG A 492 -22.08 13.15 10.19
C ARG A 492 -21.19 14.13 10.96
N ARG A 493 -20.43 15.01 10.25
CA ARG A 493 -19.60 16.04 10.91
C ARG A 493 -20.40 17.09 11.65
N GLU A 494 -21.57 17.42 11.14
CA GLU A 494 -22.51 18.34 11.79
C GLU A 494 -23.25 17.71 12.98
N GLY A 495 -23.06 16.40 13.26
CA GLY A 495 -23.79 15.67 14.30
C GLY A 495 -25.23 15.32 13.91
N LYS A 496 -25.68 15.58 12.68
CA LYS A 496 -27.00 15.25 12.16
C LYS A 496 -27.05 13.79 11.66
N LEU A 497 -26.94 12.83 12.60
CA LEU A 497 -26.77 11.42 12.25
C LEU A 497 -28.02 10.80 11.59
N SER A 498 -29.20 11.25 11.95
CA SER A 498 -30.44 10.77 11.33
C SER A 498 -30.53 11.16 9.87
N GLU A 499 -30.15 12.39 9.51
CA GLU A 499 -30.09 12.87 8.13
C GLU A 499 -29.00 12.16 7.33
N ALA A 500 -27.84 11.86 7.97
CA ALA A 500 -26.80 11.04 7.35
C ALA A 500 -27.29 9.63 7.03
N HIS A 501 -28.11 9.04 7.89
CA HIS A 501 -28.75 7.73 7.66
C HIS A 501 -29.74 7.79 6.48
N ASP A 502 -30.56 8.87 6.40
CA ASP A 502 -31.49 9.05 5.27
C ASP A 502 -30.74 9.16 3.93
N VAL A 503 -29.59 9.85 3.90
CA VAL A 503 -28.73 9.91 2.72
C VAL A 503 -28.23 8.52 2.30
N VAL A 504 -27.89 7.65 3.26
CA VAL A 504 -27.51 6.26 2.95
C VAL A 504 -28.70 5.48 2.36
N LYS A 505 -29.92 5.69 2.88
CA LYS A 505 -31.14 5.07 2.32
C LYS A 505 -31.38 5.52 0.87
N ASP A 506 -31.26 6.82 0.61
CA ASP A 506 -31.44 7.40 -0.72
C ASP A 506 -30.36 6.84 -1.69
N MET A 507 -29.10 6.76 -1.23
CA MET A 507 -28.00 6.19 -1.99
C MET A 507 -28.28 4.73 -2.42
N ILE A 508 -28.74 3.91 -1.47
CA ILE A 508 -29.10 2.51 -1.72
C ILE A 508 -30.36 2.43 -2.62
N GLY A 509 -31.34 3.31 -2.42
CA GLY A 509 -32.56 3.40 -3.24
C GLY A 509 -32.25 3.72 -4.72
N LYS A 510 -31.22 4.51 -4.99
CA LYS A 510 -30.72 4.82 -6.34
C LYS A 510 -29.81 3.71 -6.90
N GLY A 511 -29.59 2.61 -6.17
CA GLY A 511 -28.79 1.45 -6.62
C GLY A 511 -27.29 1.55 -6.34
N PHE A 512 -26.83 2.55 -5.60
CA PHE A 512 -25.45 2.67 -5.18
C PHE A 512 -25.23 1.93 -3.86
N LEU A 513 -24.40 0.90 -3.86
CA LEU A 513 -24.08 0.12 -2.66
C LEU A 513 -22.83 0.68 -1.99
N PRO A 514 -22.95 1.34 -0.82
CA PRO A 514 -21.81 1.87 -0.11
C PRO A 514 -20.89 0.74 0.38
N PRO A 515 -19.57 0.88 0.23
CA PRO A 515 -18.61 -0.09 0.77
C PRO A 515 -18.56 -0.03 2.31
N PRO A 516 -18.15 -1.12 2.99
CA PRO A 516 -18.10 -1.19 4.46
C PRO A 516 -17.29 -0.06 5.10
N ALA A 517 -16.23 0.41 4.43
CA ALA A 517 -15.37 1.47 4.91
C ALA A 517 -16.06 2.84 4.99
N GLU A 518 -17.05 3.10 4.15
CA GLU A 518 -17.82 4.36 4.15
C GLU A 518 -18.91 4.35 5.22
N ILE A 519 -19.54 3.19 5.47
CA ILE A 519 -20.61 3.06 6.48
C ILE A 519 -20.02 3.09 7.90
N ASN A 520 -18.81 2.54 8.10
CA ASN A 520 -18.23 2.36 9.43
C ASN A 520 -18.09 3.66 10.24
N PRO A 521 -17.66 4.81 9.68
CA PRO A 521 -17.61 6.08 10.41
C PRO A 521 -18.98 6.54 10.93
N LEU A 522 -20.07 6.25 10.19
CA LEU A 522 -21.41 6.59 10.62
C LEU A 522 -21.88 5.66 11.76
N ILE A 523 -21.63 4.36 11.65
CA ILE A 523 -21.86 3.39 12.73
C ILE A 523 -21.13 3.82 14.01
N GLN A 524 -19.87 4.19 13.90
CA GLN A 524 -19.07 4.65 15.04
C GLN A 524 -19.64 5.93 15.66
N SER A 525 -20.11 6.88 14.85
CA SER A 525 -20.70 8.13 15.35
C SER A 525 -22.00 7.84 16.12
N PHE A 526 -22.89 6.98 15.62
CA PHE A 526 -24.07 6.54 16.36
C PHE A 526 -23.71 5.90 17.71
N CYS A 527 -22.70 5.03 17.73
CA CYS A 527 -22.23 4.40 18.95
C CYS A 527 -21.64 5.40 19.95
N GLN A 528 -20.90 6.42 19.47
CA GLN A 528 -20.33 7.48 20.30
C GLN A 528 -21.43 8.39 20.94
N GLU A 529 -22.53 8.60 20.22
CA GLU A 529 -23.72 9.31 20.75
C GLU A 529 -24.57 8.46 21.68
N GLY A 530 -24.18 7.20 21.95
CA GLY A 530 -24.98 6.29 22.79
C GLY A 530 -26.21 5.74 22.10
N ARG A 531 -26.23 5.65 20.78
CA ARG A 531 -27.33 5.16 19.92
C ARG A 531 -26.94 3.90 19.13
N PRO A 532 -26.45 2.82 19.76
CA PRO A 532 -26.06 1.61 19.06
C PRO A 532 -27.22 0.88 18.37
N GLU A 533 -28.47 1.11 18.81
CA GLU A 533 -29.67 0.55 18.17
C GLU A 533 -29.85 1.09 16.75
N ASP A 534 -29.61 2.38 16.54
CA ASP A 534 -29.72 3.00 15.22
C ASP A 534 -28.53 2.54 14.32
N ALA A 535 -27.35 2.34 14.90
CA ALA A 535 -26.22 1.74 14.21
C ALA A 535 -26.53 0.30 13.75
N LYS A 536 -27.20 -0.50 14.59
CA LYS A 536 -27.67 -1.86 14.24
C LYS A 536 -28.68 -1.82 13.10
N LYS A 537 -29.69 -0.94 13.18
CA LYS A 537 -30.71 -0.76 12.13
C LYS A 537 -30.08 -0.39 10.79
N LEU A 538 -29.16 0.57 10.77
CA LEU A 538 -28.41 0.95 9.56
C LEU A 538 -27.69 -0.24 8.94
N MET A 539 -27.02 -1.05 9.76
CA MET A 539 -26.29 -2.23 9.30
C MET A 539 -27.23 -3.30 8.73
N GLU A 540 -28.39 -3.54 9.38
CA GLU A 540 -29.40 -4.47 8.90
C GLU A 540 -30.03 -4.02 7.59
N GLU A 541 -30.34 -2.72 7.43
CA GLU A 541 -30.86 -2.15 6.19
C GLU A 541 -29.84 -2.33 5.04
N CYS A 542 -28.56 -2.10 5.32
CA CYS A 542 -27.49 -2.33 4.36
C CYS A 542 -27.41 -3.81 3.94
N LEU A 543 -27.45 -4.75 4.89
CA LEU A 543 -27.43 -6.18 4.62
C LEU A 543 -28.64 -6.63 3.78
N ASN A 544 -29.84 -6.19 4.14
CA ASN A 544 -31.08 -6.54 3.44
C ASN A 544 -31.10 -6.05 1.98
N LYS A 545 -30.37 -4.99 1.68
CA LYS A 545 -30.24 -4.42 0.32
C LYS A 545 -29.01 -4.95 -0.44
N GLY A 546 -28.27 -5.91 0.13
CA GLY A 546 -27.13 -6.54 -0.52
C GLY A 546 -25.81 -5.77 -0.43
N CYS A 547 -25.70 -4.78 0.47
CA CYS A 547 -24.43 -4.15 0.74
C CYS A 547 -23.48 -5.15 1.42
N THR A 548 -22.21 -5.08 1.10
CA THR A 548 -21.20 -5.87 1.79
C THR A 548 -20.91 -5.24 3.15
N VAL A 549 -21.03 -6.02 4.21
CA VAL A 549 -20.66 -5.63 5.58
C VAL A 549 -19.48 -6.49 6.03
N ASN A 550 -18.58 -5.93 6.79
CA ASN A 550 -17.38 -6.63 7.24
C ASN A 550 -17.27 -6.76 8.76
N VAL A 551 -16.25 -7.47 9.23
CA VAL A 551 -15.96 -7.67 10.66
C VAL A 551 -15.89 -6.34 11.44
N VAL A 552 -15.35 -5.27 10.83
CA VAL A 552 -15.16 -3.97 11.48
C VAL A 552 -16.49 -3.31 11.80
N ASN A 553 -17.47 -3.39 10.86
CA ASN A 553 -18.81 -2.82 11.07
C ASN A 553 -19.52 -3.49 12.28
N PHE A 554 -19.54 -4.83 12.30
CA PHE A 554 -20.11 -5.59 13.41
C PHE A 554 -19.40 -5.31 14.73
N THR A 555 -18.06 -5.29 14.74
CA THR A 555 -17.26 -4.99 15.92
C THR A 555 -17.54 -3.59 16.47
N SER A 556 -17.77 -2.59 15.58
CA SER A 556 -18.13 -1.24 16.00
C SER A 556 -19.51 -1.19 16.68
N VAL A 557 -20.52 -1.90 16.17
CA VAL A 557 -21.84 -2.01 16.80
C VAL A 557 -21.75 -2.73 18.14
N ILE A 558 -21.05 -3.87 18.19
CA ILE A 558 -20.80 -4.61 19.45
C ILE A 558 -20.14 -3.69 20.48
N HIS A 559 -19.13 -2.92 20.07
CA HIS A 559 -18.48 -1.96 20.96
C HIS A 559 -19.45 -0.90 21.48
N GLY A 560 -20.34 -0.40 20.62
CA GLY A 560 -21.39 0.57 21.02
C GLY A 560 -22.32 0.01 22.08
N PHE A 561 -22.86 -1.20 21.90
CA PHE A 561 -23.69 -1.87 22.90
C PHE A 561 -22.92 -2.17 24.20
N CYS A 562 -21.67 -2.60 24.05
CA CYS A 562 -20.79 -2.80 25.20
C CYS A 562 -20.53 -1.51 26.00
N GLN A 563 -20.40 -0.35 25.36
CA GLN A 563 -20.27 0.94 26.06
C GLN A 563 -21.53 1.33 26.80
N LYS A 564 -22.72 0.94 26.29
CA LYS A 564 -24.04 1.15 26.93
C LYS A 564 -24.34 0.10 28.01
N GLU A 565 -23.44 -0.86 28.20
CA GLU A 565 -23.60 -2.01 29.11
C GLU A 565 -24.75 -2.96 28.75
N ASP A 566 -25.26 -2.89 27.51
CA ASP A 566 -26.26 -3.81 26.96
C ASP A 566 -25.61 -5.02 26.32
N PHE A 567 -25.27 -6.01 27.15
CA PHE A 567 -24.58 -7.22 26.69
C PHE A 567 -25.49 -8.18 25.93
N ASP A 568 -26.76 -8.22 26.22
CA ASP A 568 -27.71 -9.09 25.52
C ASP A 568 -27.80 -8.69 24.04
N SER A 569 -27.92 -7.39 23.77
CA SER A 569 -27.86 -6.88 22.40
C SER A 569 -26.48 -7.08 21.75
N ALA A 570 -25.39 -6.93 22.51
CA ALA A 570 -24.04 -7.17 21.98
C ALA A 570 -23.83 -8.64 21.56
N PHE A 571 -24.36 -9.59 22.36
CA PHE A 571 -24.32 -11.03 22.02
C PHE A 571 -25.24 -11.35 20.84
N SER A 572 -26.45 -10.74 20.77
CA SER A 572 -27.32 -10.87 19.60
C SER A 572 -26.59 -10.45 18.31
N VAL A 573 -25.88 -9.33 18.33
CA VAL A 573 -25.10 -8.87 17.16
C VAL A 573 -23.93 -9.80 16.85
N LEU A 574 -23.32 -10.44 17.86
CA LEU A 574 -22.30 -11.46 17.65
C LEU A 574 -22.88 -12.72 16.99
N ASP A 575 -24.09 -13.11 17.33
CA ASP A 575 -24.80 -14.23 16.69
C ASP A 575 -25.23 -13.86 15.25
N ASP A 576 -25.71 -12.64 15.02
CA ASP A 576 -26.01 -12.12 13.68
C ASP A 576 -24.75 -12.15 12.78
N MET A 577 -23.58 -11.91 13.33
CA MET A 577 -22.30 -12.00 12.63
C MET A 577 -22.05 -13.42 12.10
N TYR A 578 -22.36 -14.45 12.91
CA TYR A 578 -22.26 -15.84 12.47
C TYR A 578 -23.31 -16.22 11.44
N LEU A 579 -24.55 -15.74 11.59
CA LEU A 579 -25.62 -15.98 10.63
C LEU A 579 -25.28 -15.45 9.24
N ASN A 580 -24.55 -14.32 9.18
CA ASN A 580 -24.09 -13.73 7.93
C ASN A 580 -22.76 -14.31 7.42
N ASN A 581 -22.30 -15.46 7.96
CA ASN A 581 -21.02 -16.08 7.61
C ASN A 581 -19.76 -15.22 7.82
N ILE A 582 -19.85 -14.19 8.65
CA ILE A 582 -18.76 -13.30 9.01
C ILE A 582 -18.16 -13.82 10.31
N GLN A 583 -16.89 -14.27 10.29
CA GLN A 583 -16.24 -14.81 11.48
C GLN A 583 -15.71 -13.67 12.35
N PRO A 584 -16.09 -13.62 13.67
CA PRO A 584 -15.49 -12.67 14.61
C PRO A 584 -13.98 -12.86 14.70
N ASP A 585 -13.27 -11.76 14.81
CA ASP A 585 -11.80 -11.75 14.96
C ASP A 585 -11.37 -11.59 16.43
N ALA A 586 -10.07 -11.56 16.66
CA ALA A 586 -9.50 -11.35 17.99
C ALA A 586 -9.86 -9.98 18.57
N VAL A 587 -10.15 -8.97 17.75
CA VAL A 587 -10.51 -7.63 18.21
C VAL A 587 -11.94 -7.65 18.76
N THR A 588 -12.87 -8.29 18.04
CA THR A 588 -14.27 -8.47 18.47
C THR A 588 -14.35 -9.11 19.86
N TYR A 589 -13.65 -10.25 20.03
CA TYR A 589 -13.61 -10.92 21.35
C TYR A 589 -12.94 -10.07 22.41
N THR A 590 -11.82 -9.39 22.10
CA THR A 590 -11.11 -8.55 23.04
C THR A 590 -11.97 -7.39 23.55
N THR A 591 -12.78 -6.80 22.67
CA THR A 591 -13.71 -5.73 23.03
C THR A 591 -14.76 -6.21 24.04
N ILE A 592 -15.36 -7.37 23.80
CA ILE A 592 -16.35 -7.96 24.72
C ILE A 592 -15.69 -8.32 26.07
N ILE A 593 -14.51 -8.95 26.05
CA ILE A 593 -13.76 -9.31 27.25
C ILE A 593 -13.39 -8.08 28.08
N ASP A 594 -12.94 -6.98 27.43
CA ASP A 594 -12.59 -5.75 28.16
C ASP A 594 -13.79 -5.12 28.86
N THR A 595 -14.92 -5.08 28.19
CA THR A 595 -16.15 -4.48 28.76
C THR A 595 -16.77 -5.33 29.85
N LEU A 596 -16.85 -6.65 29.67
CA LEU A 596 -17.27 -7.58 30.74
C LEU A 596 -16.36 -7.46 31.95
N GLY A 597 -15.05 -7.36 31.72
CA GLY A 597 -14.08 -7.16 32.78
C GLY A 597 -14.19 -5.81 33.49
N LYS A 598 -14.62 -4.74 32.81
CA LYS A 598 -14.93 -3.44 33.42
C LYS A 598 -16.14 -3.53 34.35
N LYS A 599 -17.20 -4.21 33.92
CA LYS A 599 -18.44 -4.41 34.70
C LYS A 599 -18.23 -5.35 35.90
N GLY A 600 -17.17 -6.19 35.88
CA GLY A 600 -16.94 -7.17 36.92
C GLY A 600 -17.51 -8.56 36.64
N SER A 601 -18.14 -8.79 35.48
CA SER A 601 -18.64 -10.10 35.00
C SER A 601 -17.50 -10.98 34.55
N ILE A 602 -16.61 -11.35 35.47
CA ILE A 602 -15.37 -12.08 35.15
C ILE A 602 -15.64 -13.49 34.61
N GLU A 603 -16.69 -14.15 35.06
CA GLU A 603 -17.05 -15.52 34.64
C GLU A 603 -17.40 -15.54 33.15
N GLU A 604 -18.20 -14.58 32.70
CA GLU A 604 -18.53 -14.41 31.27
C GLU A 604 -17.29 -14.02 30.45
N ALA A 605 -16.39 -13.17 30.98
CA ALA A 605 -15.14 -12.83 30.33
C ALA A 605 -14.20 -14.05 30.19
N VAL A 606 -14.18 -14.96 31.18
CA VAL A 606 -13.47 -16.26 31.10
C VAL A 606 -14.06 -17.10 29.98
N GLU A 607 -15.37 -17.19 29.91
CA GLU A 607 -16.07 -17.97 28.88
C GLU A 607 -15.77 -17.43 27.48
N MET A 608 -15.85 -16.13 27.27
CA MET A 608 -15.51 -15.49 26.00
C MET A 608 -14.04 -15.70 25.61
N THR A 609 -13.12 -15.63 26.57
CA THR A 609 -11.71 -15.94 26.34
C THR A 609 -11.52 -17.42 25.92
N LYS A 610 -12.24 -18.34 26.57
CA LYS A 610 -12.24 -19.76 26.17
C LYS A 610 -12.83 -19.96 24.78
N LYS A 611 -13.97 -19.34 24.45
CA LYS A 611 -14.60 -19.39 23.11
C LYS A 611 -13.66 -18.89 22.04
N MET A 612 -12.97 -17.77 22.26
CA MET A 612 -11.94 -17.24 21.36
C MET A 612 -10.83 -18.27 21.10
N LEU A 613 -10.31 -18.90 22.15
CA LEU A 613 -9.27 -19.92 22.05
C LEU A 613 -9.78 -21.19 21.35
N HIS A 614 -11.01 -21.65 21.62
CA HIS A 614 -11.60 -22.81 20.92
C HIS A 614 -11.72 -22.61 19.42
N LYS A 615 -12.04 -21.38 18.97
CA LYS A 615 -12.12 -21.01 17.57
C LYS A 615 -10.74 -20.82 16.90
N SER A 616 -9.68 -21.21 17.57
CA SER A 616 -8.31 -21.13 17.06
C SER A 616 -7.83 -19.70 16.72
N LEU A 617 -8.48 -18.68 17.26
CA LEU A 617 -8.04 -17.30 17.11
C LEU A 617 -6.75 -17.05 17.88
N ILE A 618 -5.85 -16.29 17.27
CA ILE A 618 -4.56 -15.94 17.85
C ILE A 618 -4.73 -14.69 18.72
N PRO A 619 -4.45 -14.76 20.06
CA PRO A 619 -4.54 -13.60 20.92
C PRO A 619 -3.54 -12.51 20.53
N THR A 620 -3.98 -11.27 20.46
CA THR A 620 -3.11 -10.12 20.18
C THR A 620 -2.42 -9.65 21.48
N PRO A 621 -1.35 -8.84 21.40
CA PRO A 621 -0.77 -8.20 22.59
C PRO A 621 -1.78 -7.36 23.39
N VAL A 622 -2.79 -6.81 22.73
CA VAL A 622 -3.88 -6.07 23.39
C VAL A 622 -4.76 -7.02 24.18
N THR A 623 -5.14 -8.17 23.61
CA THR A 623 -5.91 -9.21 24.30
C THR A 623 -5.22 -9.67 25.60
N TYR A 624 -3.90 -9.92 25.52
CA TYR A 624 -3.12 -10.26 26.71
C TYR A 624 -3.19 -9.17 27.78
N ARG A 625 -2.96 -7.90 27.41
CA ARG A 625 -3.01 -6.78 28.34
C ARG A 625 -4.38 -6.62 29.00
N VAL A 626 -5.44 -6.74 28.21
CA VAL A 626 -6.82 -6.65 28.72
C VAL A 626 -7.13 -7.75 29.70
N VAL A 627 -6.88 -9.01 29.34
CA VAL A 627 -7.10 -10.17 30.22
C VAL A 627 -6.28 -10.03 31.52
N ILE A 628 -4.97 -9.74 31.41
CA ILE A 628 -4.11 -9.55 32.58
C ILE A 628 -4.64 -8.44 33.49
N HIS A 629 -4.99 -7.27 32.90
CA HIS A 629 -5.41 -6.12 33.66
C HIS A 629 -6.73 -6.38 34.41
N ARG A 630 -7.75 -6.91 33.74
CA ARG A 630 -9.07 -7.12 34.32
C ARG A 630 -9.08 -8.23 35.36
N PHE A 631 -8.44 -9.36 35.06
CA PHE A 631 -8.41 -10.50 36.01
C PHE A 631 -7.57 -10.20 37.25
N CYS A 632 -6.45 -9.50 37.11
CA CYS A 632 -5.67 -9.06 38.28
C CYS A 632 -6.45 -8.05 39.13
N GLN A 633 -7.23 -7.14 38.48
CA GLN A 633 -8.04 -6.14 39.19
C GLN A 633 -9.09 -6.77 40.11
N HIS A 634 -9.67 -7.89 39.69
CA HIS A 634 -10.71 -8.62 40.42
C HIS A 634 -10.15 -9.78 41.25
N GLY A 635 -8.81 -9.89 41.43
CA GLY A 635 -8.17 -10.89 42.26
C GLY A 635 -8.22 -12.34 41.74
N ARG A 636 -8.68 -12.57 40.49
CA ARG A 636 -8.86 -13.92 39.88
C ARG A 636 -7.54 -14.45 39.26
N VAL A 637 -6.46 -14.43 40.03
CA VAL A 637 -5.10 -14.74 39.54
C VAL A 637 -4.96 -16.20 39.10
N GLN A 638 -5.61 -17.14 39.72
CA GLN A 638 -5.52 -18.57 39.38
C GLN A 638 -6.13 -18.86 37.98
N GLU A 639 -7.27 -18.29 37.72
CA GLU A 639 -7.94 -18.40 36.39
C GLU A 639 -7.13 -17.72 35.32
N LEU A 640 -6.60 -16.52 35.61
CA LEU A 640 -5.70 -15.82 34.70
C LEU A 640 -4.52 -16.71 34.30
N LEU A 641 -3.86 -17.37 35.25
CA LEU A 641 -2.71 -18.21 34.96
C LEU A 641 -3.07 -19.41 34.08
N SER A 642 -4.23 -20.06 34.35
CA SER A 642 -4.72 -21.16 33.52
C SER A 642 -5.05 -20.74 32.07
N LEU A 643 -5.59 -19.53 31.89
CA LEU A 643 -5.89 -18.97 30.59
C LEU A 643 -4.61 -18.56 29.86
N LEU A 644 -3.67 -17.93 30.57
CA LEU A 644 -2.39 -17.52 30.01
C LEU A 644 -1.58 -18.70 29.47
N GLU A 645 -1.56 -19.84 30.18
CA GLU A 645 -0.89 -21.05 29.68
C GLU A 645 -1.48 -21.50 28.33
N LYS A 646 -2.82 -21.46 28.17
CA LYS A 646 -3.50 -21.79 26.93
C LYS A 646 -3.26 -20.76 25.83
N MET A 647 -3.23 -19.47 26.18
CA MET A 647 -2.96 -18.38 25.21
C MET A 647 -1.52 -18.46 24.70
N LEU A 648 -0.54 -18.66 25.61
CA LEU A 648 0.88 -18.74 25.29
C LEU A 648 1.27 -20.00 24.50
N SER A 649 0.49 -21.08 24.62
CA SER A 649 0.69 -22.27 23.77
C SER A 649 0.35 -22.00 22.30
N ARG A 650 -0.51 -21.00 22.01
CA ARG A 650 -0.86 -20.62 20.65
C ARG A 650 0.04 -19.54 20.05
N GLN A 651 0.34 -18.53 20.85
CA GLN A 651 1.27 -17.47 20.47
C GLN A 651 2.15 -17.09 21.66
N PRO A 652 3.44 -17.43 21.63
CA PRO A 652 4.37 -17.07 22.69
C PRO A 652 4.55 -15.54 22.78
N TRP A 653 4.18 -14.96 23.92
CA TRP A 653 4.45 -13.56 24.23
C TRP A 653 5.44 -13.47 25.39
N LYS A 654 6.69 -13.15 25.07
CA LYS A 654 7.82 -13.19 26.01
C LYS A 654 7.63 -12.33 27.26
N THR A 655 6.87 -11.25 27.15
CA THR A 655 6.64 -10.28 28.23
C THR A 655 5.33 -10.49 28.98
N ALA A 656 4.53 -11.51 28.65
CA ALA A 656 3.23 -11.73 29.29
C ALA A 656 3.33 -11.90 30.80
N TYR A 657 4.19 -12.81 31.24
CA TYR A 657 4.39 -13.05 32.67
C TYR A 657 4.97 -11.84 33.41
N ASN A 658 5.83 -11.05 32.72
CA ASN A 658 6.39 -9.83 33.29
C ASN A 658 5.29 -8.81 33.57
N GLN A 659 4.34 -8.67 32.65
CA GLN A 659 3.20 -7.76 32.84
C GLN A 659 2.25 -8.24 33.96
N VAL A 660 2.06 -9.56 34.14
CA VAL A 660 1.28 -10.07 35.26
C VAL A 660 1.99 -9.72 36.60
N ILE A 661 3.28 -9.93 36.67
CA ILE A 661 4.06 -9.60 37.88
C ILE A 661 3.99 -8.10 38.18
N GLU A 662 4.22 -7.28 37.16
CA GLU A 662 4.13 -5.81 37.28
C GLU A 662 2.74 -5.35 37.75
N LYS A 663 1.67 -5.94 37.19
CA LYS A 663 0.31 -5.62 37.60
C LYS A 663 -0.02 -6.08 39.01
N LEU A 664 0.38 -7.28 39.39
CA LEU A 664 0.22 -7.78 40.76
C LEU A 664 0.98 -6.91 41.77
N CYS A 665 2.19 -6.47 41.41
CA CYS A 665 2.95 -5.52 42.20
C CYS A 665 2.23 -4.18 42.38
N SER A 666 1.64 -3.66 41.31
CA SER A 666 0.88 -2.39 41.37
C SER A 666 -0.40 -2.48 42.22
N LEU A 667 -0.99 -3.66 42.30
CA LEU A 667 -2.17 -3.95 43.12
C LEU A 667 -1.83 -4.36 44.57
N GLY A 668 -0.54 -4.49 44.94
CA GLY A 668 -0.10 -4.86 46.25
C GLY A 668 -0.10 -6.36 46.54
N ASN A 669 -0.48 -7.21 45.60
CA ASN A 669 -0.52 -8.69 45.73
C ASN A 669 0.88 -9.31 45.54
N LEU A 670 1.82 -8.95 46.42
CA LEU A 670 3.24 -9.29 46.26
C LEU A 670 3.53 -10.80 46.45
N ASP A 671 2.73 -11.50 47.25
CA ASP A 671 2.92 -12.95 47.53
C ASP A 671 2.59 -13.78 46.25
N ASP A 672 1.54 -13.45 45.55
CA ASP A 672 1.21 -14.12 44.30
C ASP A 672 2.21 -13.77 43.18
N ALA A 673 2.68 -12.52 43.12
CA ALA A 673 3.76 -12.11 42.21
C ALA A 673 5.06 -12.91 42.51
N TYR A 674 5.40 -13.14 43.78
CA TYR A 674 6.57 -13.92 44.17
C TYR A 674 6.45 -15.41 43.82
N LYS A 675 5.28 -16.02 44.03
CA LYS A 675 4.99 -17.42 43.64
C LYS A 675 5.10 -17.56 42.10
N LEU A 676 4.52 -16.63 41.36
CA LEU A 676 4.56 -16.61 39.88
C LEU A 676 5.99 -16.46 39.37
N LEU A 677 6.78 -15.53 39.96
CA LEU A 677 8.18 -15.35 39.59
C LEU A 677 8.97 -16.67 39.82
N GLY A 678 8.70 -17.38 40.90
CA GLY A 678 9.31 -18.68 41.17
C GLY A 678 8.98 -19.76 40.15
N LYS A 679 7.77 -19.73 39.56
CA LYS A 679 7.34 -20.62 38.47
C LYS A 679 8.03 -20.23 37.15
N VAL A 680 8.04 -18.93 36.81
CA VAL A 680 8.64 -18.39 35.59
C VAL A 680 10.15 -18.63 35.54
N LEU A 681 10.86 -18.42 36.66
CA LEU A 681 12.30 -18.67 36.77
C LEU A 681 12.67 -20.17 36.61
N ARG A 682 11.73 -21.08 36.79
CA ARG A 682 11.94 -22.53 36.56
C ARG A 682 11.72 -22.97 35.13
N THR A 683 10.74 -22.35 34.43
CA THR A 683 10.23 -22.80 33.12
C THR A 683 10.80 -22.05 31.93
N ALA A 684 11.23 -20.78 32.10
CA ALA A 684 11.69 -19.96 31.00
C ALA A 684 13.20 -20.01 30.78
N SER A 685 13.63 -20.26 29.54
CA SER A 685 15.06 -20.30 29.15
C SER A 685 15.75 -18.91 29.18
N ARG A 686 15.00 -17.81 29.16
CA ARG A 686 15.49 -16.42 29.33
C ARG A 686 14.46 -15.62 30.12
N THR A 687 14.67 -15.42 31.39
CA THR A 687 13.92 -14.48 32.23
C THR A 687 14.49 -13.08 32.09
N ASP A 688 13.60 -12.11 31.97
CA ASP A 688 13.98 -10.70 31.98
C ASP A 688 14.25 -10.26 33.43
N ALA A 689 15.40 -9.65 33.70
CA ALA A 689 15.76 -9.13 35.02
C ALA A 689 14.77 -8.03 35.48
N ASN A 690 14.06 -7.38 34.56
CA ASN A 690 13.19 -6.23 34.83
C ASN A 690 12.04 -6.57 35.79
N SER A 691 11.35 -7.72 35.60
CA SER A 691 10.27 -8.16 36.50
C SER A 691 10.75 -8.43 37.93
N CYS A 692 11.97 -8.96 38.08
CA CYS A 692 12.60 -9.16 39.36
C CYS A 692 12.89 -7.80 40.02
N HIS A 693 13.39 -6.82 39.29
CA HIS A 693 13.66 -5.47 39.80
C HIS A 693 12.37 -4.78 40.26
N ILE A 694 11.28 -4.86 39.47
CA ILE A 694 9.99 -4.30 39.86
C ILE A 694 9.45 -4.92 41.14
N LEU A 695 9.60 -6.23 41.30
CA LEU A 695 9.17 -6.93 42.52
C LEU A 695 10.02 -6.53 43.72
N ILE A 696 11.34 -6.40 43.57
CA ILE A 696 12.25 -5.92 44.62
C ILE A 696 11.85 -4.51 45.06
N GLU A 697 11.64 -3.60 44.11
CA GLU A 697 11.21 -2.23 44.42
C GLU A 697 9.86 -2.19 45.15
N SER A 698 8.93 -3.05 44.73
CA SER A 698 7.59 -3.11 45.34
C SER A 698 7.64 -3.61 46.79
N TYR A 699 8.48 -4.60 47.09
CA TYR A 699 8.72 -5.04 48.46
C TYR A 699 9.42 -3.95 49.28
N LEU A 700 10.38 -3.22 48.71
CA LEU A 700 11.01 -2.08 49.38
C LEU A 700 10.03 -0.96 49.73
N LYS A 701 9.08 -0.67 48.83
CA LYS A 701 8.01 0.31 49.06
C LYS A 701 7.04 -0.15 50.16
N LYS A 702 6.76 -1.46 50.26
CA LYS A 702 5.94 -2.06 51.33
C LYS A 702 6.65 -2.14 52.67
N GLY A 703 7.97 -1.91 52.71
CA GLY A 703 8.76 -1.97 53.93
C GLY A 703 9.21 -3.39 54.30
N ASP A 704 9.23 -4.32 53.36
CA ASP A 704 9.72 -5.69 53.57
C ASP A 704 11.05 -5.93 52.82
N PRO A 705 12.21 -5.59 53.44
CA PRO A 705 13.50 -5.77 52.77
C PRO A 705 13.94 -7.26 52.75
N LEU A 706 13.39 -8.12 53.64
CA LEU A 706 13.73 -9.53 53.68
C LEU A 706 13.21 -10.27 52.44
N SER A 707 11.98 -9.99 52.02
CA SER A 707 11.44 -10.54 50.78
C SER A 707 12.16 -9.98 49.53
N SER A 708 12.55 -8.70 49.55
CA SER A 708 13.42 -8.12 48.49
C SER A 708 14.76 -8.88 48.39
N TYR A 709 15.39 -9.19 49.51
CA TYR A 709 16.61 -9.99 49.58
C TYR A 709 16.41 -11.41 49.02
N LYS A 710 15.31 -12.09 49.38
CA LYS A 710 14.99 -13.42 48.83
C LYS A 710 14.84 -13.40 47.29
N VAL A 711 14.23 -12.36 46.72
CA VAL A 711 14.13 -12.19 45.26
C VAL A 711 15.50 -11.99 44.62
N ALA A 712 16.35 -11.13 45.20
CA ALA A 712 17.72 -10.89 44.69
C ALA A 712 18.56 -12.18 44.75
N CYS A 713 18.45 -12.97 45.85
CA CYS A 713 19.12 -14.26 45.95
C CYS A 713 18.65 -15.27 44.90
N ARG A 714 17.36 -15.29 44.55
CA ARG A 714 16.85 -16.11 43.46
C ARG A 714 17.38 -15.69 42.10
N MET A 715 17.57 -14.39 41.84
CA MET A 715 18.21 -13.90 40.62
C MET A 715 19.62 -14.46 40.48
N PHE A 716 20.44 -14.34 41.55
CA PHE A 716 21.80 -14.86 41.55
C PHE A 716 21.87 -16.37 41.31
N SER A 717 20.94 -17.15 41.88
CA SER A 717 20.90 -18.62 41.71
C SER A 717 20.58 -19.02 40.25
N ARG A 718 20.08 -18.08 39.42
CA ARG A 718 19.73 -18.28 38.01
C ARG A 718 20.67 -17.52 37.05
N ASN A 719 21.83 -17.11 37.51
CA ASN A 719 22.82 -16.33 36.74
C ASN A 719 22.30 -15.00 36.21
N LEU A 720 21.22 -14.48 36.79
CA LEU A 720 20.76 -13.13 36.56
C LEU A 720 21.45 -12.19 37.55
N VAL A 721 21.97 -11.09 37.06
CA VAL A 721 22.62 -10.09 37.90
C VAL A 721 21.61 -8.98 38.23
N PRO A 722 21.26 -8.78 39.52
CA PRO A 722 20.42 -7.65 39.91
C PRO A 722 21.14 -6.31 39.73
N ASP A 723 20.39 -5.22 39.60
CA ASP A 723 20.97 -3.87 39.59
C ASP A 723 21.67 -3.56 40.95
N LEU A 724 22.92 -3.12 40.88
CA LEU A 724 23.74 -2.82 42.01
C LEU A 724 23.11 -1.74 42.94
N LYS A 725 22.64 -0.64 42.34
CA LYS A 725 22.01 0.48 43.06
C LYS A 725 20.74 0.02 43.81
N LEU A 726 19.98 -0.88 43.22
CA LEU A 726 18.78 -1.44 43.84
C LEU A 726 19.14 -2.34 45.02
N CYS A 727 20.16 -3.19 44.85
CA CYS A 727 20.65 -4.06 45.93
C CYS A 727 21.32 -3.29 47.07
N GLU A 728 21.97 -2.15 46.80
CA GLU A 728 22.43 -1.22 47.82
C GLU A 728 21.28 -0.66 48.68
N LYS A 729 20.17 -0.31 48.04
CA LYS A 729 18.96 0.13 48.77
C LYS A 729 18.38 -1.00 49.61
N VAL A 730 18.37 -2.23 49.13
CA VAL A 730 17.95 -3.41 49.90
C VAL A 730 18.88 -3.62 51.09
N SER A 731 20.21 -3.58 50.89
CA SER A 731 21.21 -3.73 51.94
C SER A 731 21.07 -2.68 53.03
N LYS A 732 20.92 -1.40 52.68
CA LYS A 732 20.71 -0.32 53.66
C LYS A 732 19.44 -0.51 54.48
N ARG A 733 18.34 -0.98 53.86
CA ARG A 733 17.07 -1.23 54.55
C ARG A 733 17.18 -2.51 55.46
N LEU A 734 17.95 -3.53 55.06
CA LEU A 734 18.22 -4.70 55.89
C LEU A 734 19.02 -4.33 57.14
N VAL A 735 20.04 -3.51 57.01
CA VAL A 735 20.83 -3.00 58.14
C VAL A 735 19.96 -2.20 59.10
N ALA A 736 19.10 -1.31 58.58
CA ALA A 736 18.16 -0.53 59.39
C ALA A 736 17.16 -1.40 60.17
N ASN A 737 16.87 -2.63 59.67
CA ASN A 737 15.98 -3.61 60.33
C ASN A 737 16.74 -4.67 61.13
N GLN A 738 17.98 -4.38 61.53
CA GLN A 738 18.84 -5.26 62.33
C GLN A 738 19.23 -6.60 61.67
N MET A 739 19.15 -6.70 60.35
CA MET A 739 19.49 -7.90 59.58
C MET A 739 20.83 -7.72 58.84
N SER A 740 21.87 -7.34 59.55
CA SER A 740 23.19 -7.00 59.00
C SER A 740 23.87 -8.18 58.30
N LEU A 741 23.68 -9.40 58.76
CA LEU A 741 24.22 -10.63 58.16
C LEU A 741 23.68 -10.90 56.75
N ASP A 742 22.40 -10.66 56.51
CA ASP A 742 21.80 -10.87 55.19
C ASP A 742 22.18 -9.76 54.19
N ALA A 743 22.36 -8.54 54.69
CA ALA A 743 22.90 -7.44 53.91
C ALA A 743 24.33 -7.74 53.44
N GLU A 744 25.17 -8.26 54.33
CA GLU A 744 26.56 -8.64 54.02
C GLU A 744 26.61 -9.79 52.98
N LYS A 745 25.81 -10.83 53.17
CA LYS A 745 25.69 -11.95 52.24
C LYS A 745 25.27 -11.49 50.84
N LEU A 746 24.36 -10.51 50.76
CA LEU A 746 23.92 -9.96 49.46
C LEU A 746 25.05 -9.27 48.72
N MET A 747 25.83 -8.45 49.44
CA MET A 747 26.92 -7.67 48.81
C MET A 747 28.14 -8.55 48.51
N LEU A 748 28.42 -9.58 49.34
CA LEU A 748 29.47 -10.56 49.06
C LEU A 748 29.27 -11.28 47.71
N ARG A 749 28.04 -11.57 47.30
CA ARG A 749 27.75 -12.17 46.01
C ARG A 749 28.14 -11.28 44.81
N PHE A 750 28.13 -9.97 44.95
CA PHE A 750 28.65 -9.06 43.97
C PHE A 750 30.19 -9.04 43.92
N VAL A 751 30.83 -9.18 45.09
CA VAL A 751 32.30 -9.31 45.16
C VAL A 751 32.77 -10.61 44.52
N GLU A 752 32.11 -11.74 44.83
CA GLU A 752 32.40 -13.06 44.25
C GLU A 752 32.33 -13.09 42.75
N ARG A 753 31.47 -12.20 42.15
CA ARG A 753 31.35 -12.05 40.71
C ARG A 753 32.24 -10.95 40.12
N GLY A 754 33.11 -10.35 40.87
CA GLY A 754 34.08 -9.34 40.41
C GLY A 754 33.46 -7.98 40.03
N MET A 755 32.24 -7.72 40.48
CA MET A 755 31.53 -6.47 40.13
C MET A 755 31.83 -5.29 41.02
N ILE A 756 32.23 -5.56 42.26
CA ILE A 756 32.66 -4.56 43.25
C ILE A 756 33.91 -5.05 44.01
N SER A 757 34.75 -4.11 44.44
CA SER A 757 35.95 -4.44 45.21
C SER A 757 35.59 -4.81 46.67
N PRO A 758 36.37 -5.70 47.31
CA PRO A 758 36.13 -6.08 48.70
C PRO A 758 36.12 -4.89 49.69
N ASN A 759 36.79 -3.81 49.37
CA ASN A 759 36.81 -2.60 50.19
C ASN A 759 35.52 -1.79 50.14
N TYR A 760 34.66 -2.01 49.15
CA TYR A 760 33.38 -1.33 49.01
C TYR A 760 32.36 -1.80 50.05
N THR A 761 32.40 -3.07 50.42
CA THR A 761 31.50 -3.64 51.42
C THR A 761 31.78 -3.10 52.84
N LYS A 762 33.06 -2.84 53.17
CA LYS A 762 33.45 -2.24 54.44
C LYS A 762 33.04 -0.76 54.60
N LYS A 763 32.87 -0.05 53.49
CA LYS A 763 32.42 1.35 53.47
C LYS A 763 30.91 1.52 53.69
N MET A 764 30.12 0.47 53.45
CA MET A 764 28.68 0.47 53.69
C MET A 764 28.25 0.06 55.09
N GLN A 765 29.17 -0.46 55.91
CA GLN A 765 28.92 -0.82 57.29
C GLN A 765 29.19 0.34 58.26
N ARG A 766 29.81 1.39 57.83
CA ARG A 766 29.95 2.69 58.50
C ARG A 766 28.86 3.67 58.03
#